data_ba8e5f637a58eac9e0a5a70e2d5e30c9
#
_entry.id   ba8e5f637a58eac9e0a5a70e2d5e30c9
#
_cell.length_a   1.000
_cell.length_b   1.000
_cell.length_c   1.000
_cell.angle_alpha   90.00
_cell.angle_beta   90.00
_cell.angle_gamma   90.00
#
_symmetry.space_group_name_H-M   'P 1'
#
loop_
_entity.id
_entity.type
_entity.pdbx_description
1 polymer ?
#
loop_
_entity_poly.entity_id
_entity_poly.type
_entity_poly.pdbx_seq_one_letter_code
_entity_poly.pdbx_strand_id
1 'polypeptide(L)'
;MKLHTLFFYLFLLVLCIINPVSVYAEGVAVDTLHTDSAKVKQLDEVSITAKNALKVSSTPLQELSQYRLKELNSLQVSDAVKHFSGVVVKDYGGIGGLKTVSVRSLGAAHTAVAIDGIAMGNAQNGQIDIGKFSLDNVDVISLANGQNDDIFQPARQVSAASVLNIKTVFPKFSSGIVTGKVAVKGGSFGLINPSANIAVKLHEKLALTCSGEYLFANGRYPYILEYGNAGDSTSKELRQNTDVENIRAEMALYGRDSVQNGNFKAYFFQSKRGLPGATIFYNTANFSSQRITDRDFFAQGHFERQLIPQVTIQLNAKYQYSFTHYLDPVYLGSLGKEENFYHQQEGYLNAGVLYNVLHCLSFSFNTDGIISALNADLQDFAKPVRYQWLTSISGKYVNSWLVASATALFTLVDEKVQSGNASKGYFRVNPFVSATFKPFNKINLRFRVFYKNIFRLPTFNDLYYGRVGNINLKPESTNQYNIGVTYQAYLADFLPKVMLSCDVYHNSVKDKIVAYPTKNIYTWTMLNYGKVSINGLDFSGEVAVKPHSKVMILLGASYTYNRALNVTDPNSSDYKHQIPYTPRISGSGRASLQTPWVDINYSLVWSGHRYAVNQNYAENRVEGFFDHSISASHDFIIKRHLLGINLECLNITNKNYAVVRYFPMPGRSWRATVYWKF
;
A
#
# COMPACT_ATOMS: atom_id res chain seq x y z
N MET A 1 -11.74 -30.75 18.76
CA MET A 1 -10.47 -30.31 19.37
C MET A 1 -10.29 -28.84 18.99
N LYS A 2 -10.28 -27.94 19.98
CA LYS A 2 -10.39 -26.51 19.74
C LYS A 2 -9.15 -25.98 19.02
N LEU A 3 -9.36 -25.19 17.96
CA LEU A 3 -8.32 -24.60 17.10
C LEU A 3 -7.18 -23.90 17.87
N HIS A 4 -7.47 -23.38 19.06
CA HIS A 4 -6.51 -22.78 19.99
C HIS A 4 -5.40 -23.75 20.47
N THR A 5 -5.70 -25.03 20.59
CA THR A 5 -4.74 -26.04 21.06
C THR A 5 -3.73 -26.41 19.96
N LEU A 6 -4.16 -26.41 18.70
CA LEU A 6 -3.28 -26.68 17.56
C LEU A 6 -2.27 -25.54 17.33
N PHE A 7 -2.71 -24.27 17.48
CA PHE A 7 -1.83 -23.11 17.38
C PHE A 7 -0.83 -23.02 18.53
N PHE A 8 -1.22 -23.43 19.75
CA PHE A 8 -0.32 -23.44 20.89
C PHE A 8 0.79 -24.49 20.74
N TYR A 9 0.48 -25.66 20.20
CA TYR A 9 1.51 -26.68 19.92
C TYR A 9 2.41 -26.31 18.74
N LEU A 10 1.89 -25.61 17.71
CA LEU A 10 2.68 -25.11 16.61
C LEU A 10 3.64 -23.98 17.07
N PHE A 11 3.19 -23.13 17.98
CA PHE A 11 4.01 -22.08 18.61
C PHE A 11 5.14 -22.66 19.48
N LEU A 12 4.87 -23.74 20.23
CA LEU A 12 5.86 -24.49 20.99
C LEU A 12 6.89 -25.20 20.06
N LEU A 13 6.46 -25.72 18.93
CA LEU A 13 7.36 -26.35 17.95
C LEU A 13 8.34 -25.35 17.33
N VAL A 14 7.90 -24.12 17.05
CA VAL A 14 8.77 -23.02 16.58
C VAL A 14 9.76 -22.59 17.66
N LEU A 15 9.36 -22.58 18.92
CA LEU A 15 10.25 -22.27 20.04
C LEU A 15 11.33 -23.36 20.28
N CYS A 16 11.03 -24.62 20.02
CA CYS A 16 11.99 -25.74 20.14
C CYS A 16 13.09 -25.75 19.05
N ILE A 17 12.85 -25.09 17.92
CA ILE A 17 13.84 -24.99 16.81
C ILE A 17 14.91 -23.91 17.09
N ILE A 18 14.70 -23.04 18.10
CA ILE A 18 15.59 -21.92 18.48
C ILE A 18 16.53 -22.31 19.63
N ASN A 19 16.98 -23.54 19.73
CA ASN A 19 18.01 -23.88 20.69
C ASN A 19 19.39 -23.35 20.22
N PRO A 20 20.07 -22.48 20.99
CA PRO A 20 21.40 -22.00 20.64
C PRO A 20 22.44 -23.13 20.89
N VAL A 21 23.02 -23.63 19.83
CA VAL A 21 24.26 -24.41 19.93
C VAL A 21 25.39 -23.45 20.24
N SER A 22 25.90 -23.53 21.46
CA SER A 22 27.09 -22.79 21.90
C SER A 22 28.32 -23.33 21.18
N VAL A 23 28.90 -22.54 20.28
CA VAL A 23 30.21 -22.80 19.73
C VAL A 23 31.17 -21.78 20.32
N TYR A 24 32.16 -22.26 21.07
CA TYR A 24 33.31 -21.49 21.51
C TYR A 24 34.17 -21.14 20.29
N ALA A 25 34.51 -19.86 20.11
CA ALA A 25 35.54 -19.42 19.19
C ALA A 25 36.56 -18.57 19.95
N GLU A 26 37.82 -19.01 19.86
CA GLU A 26 38.98 -18.31 20.42
C GLU A 26 39.25 -16.98 19.73
N GLY A 27 39.73 -16.03 20.53
CA GLY A 27 39.99 -14.67 20.08
C GLY A 27 41.28 -14.55 19.27
N VAL A 28 41.24 -13.71 18.25
CA VAL A 28 42.42 -13.10 17.62
C VAL A 28 42.31 -11.59 17.85
N ALA A 29 43.32 -11.06 18.54
CA ALA A 29 43.50 -9.63 18.78
C ALA A 29 43.99 -8.96 17.50
N VAL A 30 43.35 -7.83 17.14
CA VAL A 30 43.87 -6.91 16.11
C VAL A 30 44.06 -5.53 16.72
N ASP A 31 45.26 -5.01 16.52
CA ASP A 31 45.83 -3.77 16.99
C ASP A 31 45.00 -2.53 16.67
N THR A 32 44.93 -1.63 17.64
CA THR A 32 44.37 -0.29 17.55
C THR A 32 45.37 0.70 16.96
N LEU A 33 45.05 1.26 15.82
CA LEU A 33 45.69 2.50 15.33
C LEU A 33 44.79 3.72 15.66
N HIS A 34 45.32 4.55 16.55
CA HIS A 34 44.80 5.88 16.80
C HIS A 34 45.06 6.82 15.61
N THR A 35 44.03 7.39 15.06
CA THR A 35 44.15 8.61 14.24
C THR A 35 43.16 9.66 14.72
N ASP A 36 43.69 10.84 15.03
CA ASP A 36 42.99 12.05 15.42
C ASP A 36 41.91 12.44 14.39
N SER A 37 40.69 12.57 14.84
CA SER A 37 39.57 12.93 14.00
C SER A 37 39.30 14.43 14.07
N ALA A 38 39.61 15.12 12.99
CA ALA A 38 38.99 16.40 12.67
C ALA A 38 37.44 16.22 12.60
N LYS A 39 36.71 17.10 13.27
CA LYS A 39 35.25 17.16 13.24
C LYS A 39 34.76 17.50 11.83
N VAL A 40 34.60 16.53 10.99
CA VAL A 40 33.81 16.64 9.76
C VAL A 40 32.37 16.33 10.14
N LYS A 41 31.50 17.32 9.99
CA LYS A 41 30.05 17.16 10.01
C LYS A 41 29.69 16.22 8.86
N GLN A 42 29.71 14.91 9.11
CA GLN A 42 29.11 13.95 8.19
C GLN A 42 27.61 14.24 8.25
N LEU A 43 27.11 15.03 7.26
CA LEU A 43 25.79 14.76 6.72
C LEU A 43 25.79 13.24 6.53
N ASP A 44 24.81 12.53 7.11
CA ASP A 44 24.55 11.15 6.69
C ASP A 44 24.63 11.21 5.19
N GLU A 45 25.73 10.70 4.66
CA GLU A 45 26.00 10.74 3.25
C GLU A 45 24.82 10.00 2.65
N VAL A 46 23.83 10.75 2.18
CA VAL A 46 22.94 10.25 1.17
C VAL A 46 23.90 9.93 0.07
N SER A 47 24.49 8.75 0.21
CA SER A 47 25.33 8.16 -0.79
C SER A 47 24.38 7.91 -1.96
N ILE A 48 24.10 8.97 -2.71
CA ILE A 48 23.59 8.92 -4.06
C ILE A 48 24.78 8.40 -4.89
N THR A 49 25.30 7.30 -4.45
CA THR A 49 26.23 6.54 -5.27
C THR A 49 25.35 5.99 -6.38
N ALA A 50 25.57 6.48 -7.57
CA ALA A 50 25.19 5.82 -8.82
C ALA A 50 25.71 4.37 -8.87
N LYS A 51 26.50 3.95 -7.89
CA LYS A 51 26.96 2.59 -7.60
C LYS A 51 25.93 1.69 -6.91
N ASN A 52 24.84 2.20 -6.34
CA ASN A 52 23.69 1.33 -6.07
C ASN A 52 23.12 0.94 -7.43
N ALA A 53 23.66 -0.14 -7.98
CA ALA A 53 23.11 -0.77 -9.17
C ALA A 53 21.60 -0.84 -8.97
N LEU A 54 20.82 -0.25 -9.89
CA LEU A 54 19.37 -0.45 -9.93
C LEU A 54 19.12 -1.91 -9.63
N LYS A 55 18.27 -2.21 -8.67
CA LYS A 55 17.64 -3.53 -8.63
C LYS A 55 17.06 -3.74 -10.01
N VAL A 56 17.68 -4.66 -10.75
CA VAL A 56 17.25 -4.96 -12.12
C VAL A 56 15.89 -5.61 -11.98
N SER A 57 14.84 -4.90 -12.34
CA SER A 57 13.48 -5.43 -12.31
C SER A 57 12.97 -5.67 -13.72
N SER A 58 12.41 -6.86 -13.97
CA SER A 58 11.75 -7.23 -15.21
C SER A 58 10.30 -6.73 -15.28
N THR A 59 9.83 -6.11 -14.21
CA THR A 59 8.51 -5.45 -14.13
C THR A 59 8.67 -4.02 -13.61
N PRO A 60 7.69 -3.14 -13.82
CA PRO A 60 7.72 -1.79 -13.27
C PRO A 60 7.72 -1.83 -11.74
N LEU A 61 8.78 -1.33 -11.13
CA LEU A 61 8.94 -1.19 -9.70
C LEU A 61 9.15 0.28 -9.35
N GLN A 62 8.33 0.81 -8.45
CA GLN A 62 8.44 2.16 -7.90
C GLN A 62 8.70 2.08 -6.41
N GLU A 63 9.63 2.88 -5.89
CA GLU A 63 10.02 2.85 -4.48
C GLU A 63 10.09 4.27 -3.90
N LEU A 64 9.56 4.45 -2.69
CA LEU A 64 9.71 5.64 -1.87
C LEU A 64 10.46 5.23 -0.59
N SER A 65 11.73 5.54 -0.50
CA SER A 65 12.54 5.33 0.70
C SER A 65 12.15 6.32 1.81
N GLN A 66 12.53 6.04 3.05
CA GLN A 66 12.31 6.91 4.21
C GLN A 66 12.74 8.36 3.95
N TYR A 67 13.85 8.53 3.24
CA TYR A 67 14.34 9.84 2.82
C TYR A 67 13.36 10.55 1.86
N ARG A 68 12.83 9.83 0.84
CA ARG A 68 11.85 10.36 -0.10
C ARG A 68 10.50 10.65 0.56
N LEU A 69 10.10 9.86 1.55
CA LEU A 69 8.86 10.08 2.28
C LEU A 69 8.84 11.42 3.03
N LYS A 70 10.01 11.91 3.49
CA LYS A 70 10.13 13.24 4.11
C LYS A 70 9.85 14.39 3.14
N GLU A 71 10.13 14.20 1.83
CA GLU A 71 9.93 15.22 0.79
C GLU A 71 8.45 15.40 0.40
N LEU A 72 7.57 14.47 0.75
CA LEU A 72 6.20 14.39 0.20
C LEU A 72 5.12 15.05 1.06
N ASN A 73 5.45 15.62 2.20
CA ASN A 73 4.47 16.26 3.11
C ASN A 73 3.30 15.33 3.50
N SER A 74 3.58 14.03 3.63
CA SER A 74 2.58 12.97 3.83
C SER A 74 2.41 12.64 5.31
N LEU A 75 1.17 12.41 5.76
CA LEU A 75 0.85 11.96 7.11
C LEU A 75 0.73 10.43 7.20
N GLN A 76 0.12 9.83 6.19
CA GLN A 76 -0.21 8.41 6.11
C GLN A 76 0.34 7.79 4.82
N VAL A 77 0.41 6.47 4.77
CA VAL A 77 0.82 5.73 3.55
C VAL A 77 -0.03 6.13 2.34
N SER A 78 -1.32 6.35 2.54
CA SER A 78 -2.25 6.78 1.49
C SER A 78 -1.86 8.10 0.81
N ASP A 79 -1.22 9.03 1.53
CA ASP A 79 -0.76 10.29 0.96
C ASP A 79 0.49 10.07 0.10
N ALA A 80 1.43 9.26 0.59
CA ALA A 80 2.68 8.98 -0.11
C ALA A 80 2.44 8.23 -1.44
N VAL A 81 1.54 7.25 -1.47
CA VAL A 81 1.29 6.45 -2.69
C VAL A 81 0.61 7.21 -3.82
N LYS A 82 0.01 8.39 -3.56
CA LYS A 82 -0.51 9.31 -4.60
C LYS A 82 0.58 9.78 -5.56
N HIS A 83 1.85 9.68 -5.17
CA HIS A 83 3.01 10.10 -5.98
C HIS A 83 3.52 9.00 -6.94
N PHE A 84 3.04 7.77 -6.83
CA PHE A 84 3.35 6.73 -7.80
C PHE A 84 2.59 6.92 -9.11
N SER A 85 3.24 6.66 -10.24
CA SER A 85 2.55 6.60 -11.54
C SER A 85 1.62 5.40 -11.60
N GLY A 86 0.50 5.53 -12.31
CA GLY A 86 -0.51 4.48 -12.43
C GLY A 86 -1.40 4.30 -11.22
N VAL A 87 -1.24 5.10 -10.17
CA VAL A 87 -1.99 4.99 -8.92
C VAL A 87 -3.11 6.02 -8.81
N VAL A 88 -4.28 5.55 -8.42
CA VAL A 88 -5.42 6.39 -8.02
C VAL A 88 -5.84 5.97 -6.61
N VAL A 89 -5.80 6.92 -5.67
CA VAL A 89 -6.33 6.72 -4.32
C VAL A 89 -7.75 7.28 -4.29
N LYS A 90 -8.75 6.43 -4.04
CA LYS A 90 -10.10 6.88 -3.68
C LYS A 90 -10.05 7.37 -2.24
N ASP A 91 -10.38 8.64 -2.04
CA ASP A 91 -10.32 9.33 -0.76
C ASP A 91 -11.67 9.97 -0.48
N TYR A 92 -12.32 9.56 0.61
CA TYR A 92 -13.64 10.06 1.01
C TYR A 92 -13.58 11.31 1.90
N GLY A 93 -12.44 11.98 1.88
CA GLY A 93 -12.23 13.28 2.51
C GLY A 93 -11.78 13.23 3.96
N GLY A 94 -10.95 14.20 4.34
CA GLY A 94 -10.44 14.38 5.69
C GLY A 94 -9.39 13.36 6.13
N ILE A 95 -8.96 13.51 7.38
CA ILE A 95 -7.93 12.64 7.98
C ILE A 95 -8.48 11.24 8.23
N GLY A 96 -9.75 11.12 8.66
CA GLY A 96 -10.44 9.87 8.99
C GLY A 96 -11.15 9.18 7.80
N GLY A 97 -11.15 9.78 6.60
CA GLY A 97 -11.81 9.19 5.42
C GLY A 97 -11.25 7.83 5.03
N LEU A 98 -12.10 6.95 4.51
CA LEU A 98 -11.67 5.70 3.90
C LEU A 98 -10.78 5.99 2.69
N LYS A 99 -9.65 5.28 2.57
CA LYS A 99 -8.67 5.45 1.49
C LYS A 99 -8.27 4.12 0.90
N THR A 100 -8.64 3.88 -0.35
CA THR A 100 -8.30 2.65 -1.07
C THR A 100 -7.45 2.94 -2.31
N VAL A 101 -6.50 2.05 -2.61
CA VAL A 101 -5.57 2.20 -3.73
C VAL A 101 -6.00 1.35 -4.91
N SER A 102 -6.10 1.95 -6.08
CA SER A 102 -6.32 1.28 -7.36
C SER A 102 -5.12 1.54 -8.28
N VAL A 103 -4.58 0.48 -8.86
CA VAL A 103 -3.44 0.56 -9.76
C VAL A 103 -3.90 0.27 -11.18
N ARG A 104 -3.53 1.16 -12.13
CA ARG A 104 -3.86 1.02 -13.56
C ARG A 104 -5.35 0.73 -13.82
N SER A 105 -6.23 1.34 -13.02
CA SER A 105 -7.72 1.21 -13.10
C SER A 105 -8.29 -0.21 -12.94
N LEU A 106 -7.52 -1.17 -12.45
CA LEU A 106 -8.02 -2.53 -12.20
C LEU A 106 -8.96 -2.59 -10.99
N GLY A 107 -8.87 -1.61 -10.08
CA GLY A 107 -9.63 -1.56 -8.84
C GLY A 107 -8.84 -2.02 -7.63
N ALA A 108 -9.27 -1.59 -6.44
CA ALA A 108 -8.52 -1.82 -5.20
C ALA A 108 -8.41 -3.31 -4.83
N ALA A 109 -9.39 -4.12 -5.18
CA ALA A 109 -9.38 -5.56 -4.90
C ALA A 109 -8.35 -6.37 -5.72
N HIS A 110 -7.74 -5.76 -6.76
CA HIS A 110 -6.65 -6.36 -7.53
C HIS A 110 -5.26 -5.97 -7.03
N THR A 111 -5.17 -5.09 -6.03
CA THR A 111 -3.90 -4.64 -5.45
C THR A 111 -3.72 -5.27 -4.07
N ALA A 112 -2.73 -6.14 -3.92
CA ALA A 112 -2.35 -6.64 -2.61
C ALA A 112 -1.59 -5.55 -1.84
N VAL A 113 -1.91 -5.39 -0.56
CA VAL A 113 -1.14 -4.57 0.38
C VAL A 113 -0.41 -5.51 1.33
N ALA A 114 0.90 -5.40 1.40
CA ALA A 114 1.76 -6.24 2.23
C ALA A 114 2.50 -5.38 3.27
N ILE A 115 2.73 -5.96 4.45
CA ILE A 115 3.61 -5.39 5.48
C ILE A 115 4.77 -6.35 5.67
N ASP A 116 5.99 -5.85 5.46
CA ASP A 116 7.23 -6.65 5.53
C ASP A 116 7.16 -7.95 4.70
N GLY A 117 6.56 -7.86 3.50
CA GLY A 117 6.45 -8.98 2.58
C GLY A 117 5.30 -9.96 2.84
N ILE A 118 4.45 -9.75 3.86
CA ILE A 118 3.29 -10.60 4.14
C ILE A 118 2.00 -9.85 3.83
N ALA A 119 1.20 -10.37 2.90
CA ALA A 119 -0.01 -9.69 2.44
C ALA A 119 -1.10 -9.64 3.52
N MET A 120 -1.79 -8.50 3.60
CA MET A 120 -2.97 -8.30 4.44
C MET A 120 -4.19 -8.97 3.82
N GLY A 121 -5.06 -9.53 4.66
CA GLY A 121 -6.31 -10.13 4.24
C GLY A 121 -7.52 -9.23 4.47
N ASN A 122 -8.45 -9.25 3.52
CA ASN A 122 -9.80 -8.74 3.71
C ASN A 122 -10.76 -9.53 2.79
N ALA A 123 -11.26 -10.66 3.27
CA ALA A 123 -12.17 -11.51 2.52
C ALA A 123 -13.59 -10.90 2.46
N GLN A 124 -13.93 -9.97 3.36
CA GLN A 124 -15.25 -9.35 3.42
C GLN A 124 -15.53 -8.48 2.19
N ASN A 125 -14.63 -7.54 1.86
CA ASN A 125 -14.81 -6.59 0.74
C ASN A 125 -13.63 -6.54 -0.24
N GLY A 126 -12.56 -7.29 0.00
CA GLY A 126 -11.42 -7.40 -0.90
C GLY A 126 -10.53 -6.17 -0.98
N GLN A 127 -10.73 -5.15 -0.16
CA GLN A 127 -10.02 -3.88 -0.21
C GLN A 127 -9.36 -3.57 1.13
N ILE A 128 -8.15 -3.04 1.11
CA ILE A 128 -7.43 -2.60 2.31
C ILE A 128 -7.49 -1.08 2.40
N ASP A 129 -7.95 -0.57 3.56
CA ASP A 129 -7.85 0.85 3.90
C ASP A 129 -6.40 1.21 4.20
N ILE A 130 -5.72 1.83 3.23
CA ILE A 130 -4.32 2.24 3.39
C ILE A 130 -4.13 3.51 4.23
N GLY A 131 -5.22 4.20 4.62
CA GLY A 131 -5.22 5.27 5.61
C GLY A 131 -4.97 4.77 7.04
N LYS A 132 -5.08 3.45 7.28
CA LYS A 132 -4.78 2.85 8.59
C LYS A 132 -3.27 2.77 8.90
N PHE A 133 -2.38 2.97 7.92
CA PHE A 133 -0.94 2.80 8.11
C PHE A 133 -0.24 4.14 8.25
N SER A 134 0.54 4.27 9.34
CA SER A 134 1.41 5.42 9.61
C SER A 134 2.68 5.37 8.78
N LEU A 135 3.30 6.54 8.57
CA LEU A 135 4.63 6.65 7.97
C LEU A 135 5.77 6.67 9.00
N ASP A 136 5.46 6.78 10.29
CA ASP A 136 6.48 7.02 11.32
C ASP A 136 7.47 5.85 11.53
N ASN A 137 7.05 4.62 11.21
CA ASN A 137 7.90 3.41 11.29
C ASN A 137 8.10 2.76 9.91
N VAL A 138 8.04 3.54 8.82
CA VAL A 138 8.21 3.03 7.45
C VAL A 138 9.61 3.37 6.92
N ASP A 139 10.31 2.35 6.40
CA ASP A 139 11.60 2.48 5.72
C ASP A 139 11.41 2.68 4.22
N VAL A 140 10.61 1.81 3.59
CA VAL A 140 10.35 1.86 2.14
C VAL A 140 8.90 1.50 1.87
N ILE A 141 8.26 2.26 0.98
CA ILE A 141 7.02 1.85 0.31
C ILE A 141 7.38 1.51 -1.12
N SER A 142 7.06 0.29 -1.55
CA SER A 142 7.29 -0.14 -2.92
C SER A 142 6.00 -0.59 -3.58
N LEU A 143 5.86 -0.27 -4.87
CA LEU A 143 4.77 -0.72 -5.72
C LEU A 143 5.34 -1.48 -6.91
N ALA A 144 5.06 -2.77 -6.97
CA ALA A 144 5.36 -3.62 -8.12
C ALA A 144 4.10 -3.81 -8.97
N ASN A 145 4.19 -3.45 -10.27
CA ASN A 145 3.13 -3.72 -11.23
C ASN A 145 3.44 -5.03 -11.96
N GLY A 146 2.47 -5.97 -11.95
CA GLY A 146 2.70 -7.33 -12.40
C GLY A 146 3.18 -8.21 -11.25
N GLN A 147 4.44 -8.58 -11.23
CA GLN A 147 5.06 -9.40 -10.18
C GLN A 147 6.41 -8.78 -9.79
N ASN A 148 6.77 -8.85 -8.51
CA ASN A 148 8.12 -8.48 -8.11
C ASN A 148 9.14 -9.40 -8.81
N ASP A 149 10.31 -8.87 -9.12
CA ASP A 149 11.40 -9.59 -9.78
C ASP A 149 12.07 -10.65 -8.88
N ASP A 150 11.85 -10.57 -7.59
CA ASP A 150 12.22 -11.61 -6.66
C ASP A 150 11.27 -12.81 -6.81
N ILE A 151 11.80 -13.95 -7.28
CA ILE A 151 11.02 -15.19 -7.41
C ILE A 151 10.81 -15.90 -6.06
N PHE A 152 11.58 -15.53 -5.02
CA PHE A 152 11.48 -16.08 -3.68
C PHE A 152 10.48 -15.28 -2.83
N GLN A 153 9.23 -15.26 -3.27
CA GLN A 153 8.13 -14.55 -2.63
C GLN A 153 6.92 -15.47 -2.45
N PRO A 154 6.08 -15.22 -1.43
CA PRO A 154 4.85 -16.00 -1.21
C PRO A 154 3.94 -16.05 -2.43
N ALA A 155 3.30 -17.20 -2.67
CA ALA A 155 2.39 -17.42 -3.80
C ALA A 155 1.20 -16.45 -3.79
N ARG A 156 0.76 -16.00 -2.61
CA ARG A 156 -0.29 -14.99 -2.45
C ARG A 156 0.08 -13.64 -3.09
N GLN A 157 1.34 -13.22 -3.05
CA GLN A 157 1.75 -11.98 -3.72
C GLN A 157 1.77 -12.15 -5.24
N VAL A 158 2.13 -13.35 -5.72
CA VAL A 158 2.08 -13.69 -7.16
C VAL A 158 0.64 -13.59 -7.69
N SER A 159 -0.38 -13.88 -6.90
CA SER A 159 -1.79 -13.87 -7.32
C SER A 159 -2.37 -12.48 -7.59
N ALA A 160 -1.76 -11.41 -7.10
CA ALA A 160 -2.25 -10.03 -7.26
C ALA A 160 -1.79 -9.38 -8.57
N ALA A 161 -2.57 -8.42 -9.10
CA ALA A 161 -2.19 -7.61 -10.26
C ALA A 161 -1.03 -6.66 -9.98
N SER A 162 -1.00 -6.13 -8.77
CA SER A 162 0.04 -5.25 -8.24
C SER A 162 0.21 -5.50 -6.76
N VAL A 163 1.41 -5.26 -6.24
CA VAL A 163 1.72 -5.41 -4.82
C VAL A 163 2.27 -4.10 -4.29
N LEU A 164 1.54 -3.50 -3.34
CA LEU A 164 2.01 -2.38 -2.52
C LEU A 164 2.61 -2.95 -1.24
N ASN A 165 3.92 -2.92 -1.10
CA ASN A 165 4.61 -3.42 0.09
C ASN A 165 5.11 -2.27 0.96
N ILE A 166 4.75 -2.30 2.23
CA ILE A 166 5.15 -1.34 3.28
C ILE A 166 6.22 -2.04 4.11
N LYS A 167 7.47 -1.65 3.94
CA LYS A 167 8.58 -2.19 4.71
C LYS A 167 8.86 -1.31 5.91
N THR A 168 8.87 -1.90 7.10
CA THR A 168 9.15 -1.17 8.35
C THR A 168 10.64 -1.02 8.60
N VAL A 169 10.98 -0.04 9.45
CA VAL A 169 12.38 0.29 9.77
C VAL A 169 13.04 -0.88 10.51
N PHE A 170 14.13 -1.38 9.97
CA PHE A 170 15.03 -2.28 10.70
C PHE A 170 15.93 -1.46 11.63
N PRO A 171 15.99 -1.76 12.94
CA PRO A 171 16.76 -0.97 13.87
C PRO A 171 18.27 -1.03 13.58
N LYS A 172 18.91 0.15 13.61
CA LYS A 172 20.36 0.30 13.49
C LYS A 172 20.89 0.95 14.75
N PHE A 173 21.93 0.38 15.35
CA PHE A 173 22.55 0.89 16.56
C PHE A 173 23.96 1.40 16.21
N SER A 174 24.18 2.70 16.38
CA SER A 174 25.49 3.33 16.11
C SER A 174 26.44 3.22 17.30
N SER A 175 25.95 3.49 18.50
CA SER A 175 26.74 3.40 19.73
C SER A 175 25.82 3.37 20.95
N GLY A 176 25.29 2.23 21.32
CA GLY A 176 24.39 2.12 22.46
C GLY A 176 23.44 0.95 22.35
N ILE A 177 22.75 0.68 23.44
CA ILE A 177 21.79 -0.43 23.54
C ILE A 177 20.39 0.05 23.08
N VAL A 178 20.11 1.34 23.18
CA VAL A 178 18.80 1.92 22.86
C VAL A 178 18.94 3.02 21.82
N THR A 179 18.04 3.03 20.86
CA THR A 179 17.86 4.10 19.90
C THR A 179 16.37 4.33 19.65
N GLY A 180 15.99 5.53 19.29
CA GLY A 180 14.58 5.80 19.10
C GLY A 180 14.27 7.17 18.51
N LYS A 181 12.98 7.36 18.23
CA LYS A 181 12.39 8.61 17.76
C LYS A 181 11.09 8.85 18.50
N VAL A 182 10.94 10.01 19.10
CA VAL A 182 9.68 10.52 19.64
C VAL A 182 9.28 11.72 18.80
N ALA A 183 8.02 11.83 18.43
CA ALA A 183 7.51 12.93 17.61
C ALA A 183 6.13 13.37 18.09
N VAL A 184 5.84 14.66 17.92
CA VAL A 184 4.51 15.23 18.07
C VAL A 184 4.18 16.03 16.82
N LYS A 185 3.05 15.73 16.19
CA LYS A 185 2.51 16.47 15.06
C LYS A 185 1.22 17.14 15.51
N GLY A 186 1.05 18.40 15.17
CA GLY A 186 -0.15 19.16 15.43
C GLY A 186 -0.52 20.02 14.22
N GLY A 187 -1.80 20.37 14.07
CA GLY A 187 -2.19 21.14 12.91
C GLY A 187 -3.65 21.51 12.82
N SER A 188 -4.02 21.96 11.64
CA SER A 188 -5.39 22.34 11.30
C SER A 188 -6.38 21.21 11.58
N PHE A 189 -7.63 21.56 11.79
CA PHE A 189 -8.74 20.63 12.04
C PHE A 189 -8.59 19.83 13.34
N GLY A 190 -7.92 20.44 14.34
CA GLY A 190 -7.70 19.85 15.65
C GLY A 190 -6.80 18.62 15.63
N LEU A 191 -5.89 18.51 14.65
CA LEU A 191 -4.94 17.40 14.55
C LEU A 191 -3.95 17.43 15.72
N ILE A 192 -3.87 16.32 16.44
CA ILE A 192 -2.83 16.00 17.43
C ILE A 192 -2.40 14.56 17.19
N ASN A 193 -1.09 14.35 16.97
CA ASN A 193 -0.57 13.03 16.63
C ASN A 193 0.81 12.80 17.29
N PRO A 194 0.88 12.45 18.57
CA PRO A 194 2.10 11.97 19.20
C PRO A 194 2.44 10.54 18.75
N SER A 195 3.72 10.26 18.56
CA SER A 195 4.25 8.96 18.22
C SER A 195 5.61 8.69 18.87
N ALA A 196 5.90 7.43 19.14
CA ALA A 196 7.18 6.98 19.66
C ALA A 196 7.59 5.66 19.02
N ASN A 197 8.85 5.57 18.60
CA ASN A 197 9.48 4.37 18.08
C ASN A 197 10.78 4.16 18.83
N ILE A 198 10.89 3.06 19.57
CA ILE A 198 12.04 2.75 20.42
C ILE A 198 12.54 1.37 20.01
N ALA A 199 13.85 1.26 19.82
CA ALA A 199 14.53 0.01 19.56
C ALA A 199 15.57 -0.29 20.63
N VAL A 200 15.60 -1.52 21.11
CA VAL A 200 16.53 -2.02 22.12
C VAL A 200 17.32 -3.18 21.54
N LYS A 201 18.64 -3.09 21.63
CA LYS A 201 19.56 -4.17 21.27
C LYS A 201 19.61 -5.15 22.45
N LEU A 202 18.97 -6.31 22.29
CA LEU A 202 18.98 -7.36 23.32
C LEU A 202 20.26 -8.18 23.25
N HIS A 203 20.77 -8.40 22.04
CA HIS A 203 22.00 -9.12 21.76
C HIS A 203 22.58 -8.62 20.44
N GLU A 204 23.84 -8.98 20.10
CA GLU A 204 24.48 -8.62 18.82
C GLU A 204 23.62 -8.96 17.58
N LYS A 205 22.86 -10.04 17.67
CA LYS A 205 22.03 -10.58 16.59
C LYS A 205 20.53 -10.40 16.83
N LEU A 206 20.12 -9.75 17.94
CA LEU A 206 18.72 -9.68 18.37
C LEU A 206 18.34 -8.27 18.81
N ALA A 207 17.28 -7.72 18.22
CA ALA A 207 16.75 -6.41 18.56
C ALA A 207 15.23 -6.46 18.76
N LEU A 208 14.75 -5.72 19.75
CA LEU A 208 13.33 -5.50 20.01
C LEU A 208 12.98 -4.07 19.60
N THR A 209 11.85 -3.89 18.90
CA THR A 209 11.27 -2.57 18.62
C THR A 209 9.87 -2.47 19.21
N CYS A 210 9.56 -1.31 19.77
CA CYS A 210 8.23 -0.94 20.21
C CYS A 210 7.84 0.39 19.58
N SER A 211 6.68 0.45 18.95
CA SER A 211 6.14 1.64 18.31
C SER A 211 4.74 1.90 18.81
N GLY A 212 4.44 3.15 19.13
CA GLY A 212 3.12 3.60 19.53
C GLY A 212 2.76 4.91 18.86
N GLU A 213 1.49 5.07 18.52
CA GLU A 213 0.96 6.29 17.92
C GLU A 213 -0.48 6.51 18.36
N TYR A 214 -0.78 7.74 18.72
CA TYR A 214 -2.12 8.23 18.92
C TYR A 214 -2.41 9.33 17.89
N LEU A 215 -3.55 9.30 17.24
CA LEU A 215 -3.98 10.36 16.33
C LEU A 215 -5.40 10.76 16.69
N PHE A 216 -5.59 12.03 16.95
CA PHE A 216 -6.89 12.64 17.10
C PHE A 216 -7.03 13.82 16.14
N ALA A 217 -8.19 13.95 15.51
CA ALA A 217 -8.60 15.16 14.79
C ALA A 217 -10.11 15.34 14.89
N ASN A 218 -10.56 16.57 15.13
CA ASN A 218 -11.99 16.88 15.02
C ASN A 218 -12.48 16.88 13.57
N GLY A 219 -11.55 17.01 12.62
CA GLY A 219 -11.78 16.87 11.19
C GLY A 219 -12.67 17.94 10.56
N ARG A 220 -13.14 18.92 11.30
CA ARG A 220 -14.04 19.96 10.81
C ARG A 220 -13.30 20.94 9.91
N TYR A 221 -13.66 20.98 8.62
CA TYR A 221 -13.06 21.89 7.65
C TYR A 221 -14.13 22.58 6.80
N PRO A 222 -13.89 23.83 6.36
CA PRO A 222 -14.78 24.53 5.46
C PRO A 222 -14.70 23.94 4.05
N TYR A 223 -15.84 23.89 3.36
CA TYR A 223 -15.93 23.55 1.95
C TYR A 223 -16.99 24.42 1.27
N ILE A 224 -16.98 24.45 -0.05
CA ILE A 224 -17.96 25.18 -0.86
C ILE A 224 -18.96 24.16 -1.38
N LEU A 225 -20.23 24.39 -1.09
CA LEU A 225 -21.36 23.64 -1.64
C LEU A 225 -21.92 24.44 -2.82
N GLU A 226 -22.01 23.79 -3.97
CA GLU A 226 -22.52 24.36 -5.20
C GLU A 226 -23.97 23.94 -5.42
N TYR A 227 -24.84 24.90 -5.80
CA TYR A 227 -26.26 24.70 -6.04
C TYR A 227 -26.61 24.98 -7.50
N GLY A 228 -27.64 24.32 -8.01
CA GLY A 228 -28.16 24.53 -9.35
C GLY A 228 -27.34 23.89 -10.46
N ASN A 229 -27.73 24.21 -11.69
CA ASN A 229 -27.02 23.83 -12.87
C ASN A 229 -25.79 24.73 -13.03
N ALA A 230 -24.61 24.14 -13.08
CA ALA A 230 -23.33 24.85 -13.28
C ALA A 230 -22.86 25.75 -12.11
N GLY A 231 -23.35 25.59 -10.88
CA GLY A 231 -22.82 26.32 -9.72
C GLY A 231 -23.28 27.77 -9.66
N ASP A 232 -24.50 28.06 -10.13
CA ASP A 232 -25.07 29.41 -10.14
C ASP A 232 -25.16 30.07 -8.74
N SER A 233 -25.19 29.25 -7.70
CA SER A 233 -25.17 29.69 -6.30
C SER A 233 -24.25 28.81 -5.48
N THR A 234 -23.52 29.41 -4.55
CA THR A 234 -22.59 28.68 -3.66
C THR A 234 -22.81 29.09 -2.21
N SER A 235 -22.63 28.16 -1.29
CA SER A 235 -22.53 28.46 0.15
C SER A 235 -21.23 27.89 0.71
N LYS A 236 -20.73 28.57 1.76
CA LYS A 236 -19.56 28.07 2.51
C LYS A 236 -20.08 27.32 3.73
N GLU A 237 -19.87 26.03 3.73
CA GLU A 237 -20.34 25.11 4.75
C GLU A 237 -19.18 24.55 5.57
N LEU A 238 -19.47 24.00 6.75
CA LEU A 238 -18.51 23.31 7.60
C LEU A 238 -18.78 21.81 7.58
N ARG A 239 -17.78 21.02 7.14
CA ARG A 239 -17.87 19.56 7.15
C ARG A 239 -17.98 19.06 8.58
N GLN A 240 -18.99 18.23 8.85
CA GLN A 240 -19.26 17.69 10.17
C GLN A 240 -19.17 16.15 10.15
N ASN A 241 -19.15 15.53 11.34
CA ASN A 241 -19.01 14.09 11.53
C ASN A 241 -17.78 13.51 10.81
N THR A 242 -16.67 14.24 10.90
CA THR A 242 -15.36 13.92 10.27
C THR A 242 -14.27 13.67 11.31
N ASP A 243 -14.66 13.62 12.58
CA ASP A 243 -13.76 13.33 13.69
C ASP A 243 -13.19 11.93 13.57
N VAL A 244 -11.95 11.80 14.03
CA VAL A 244 -11.23 10.52 14.04
C VAL A 244 -10.35 10.43 15.27
N GLU A 245 -10.35 9.25 15.88
CA GLU A 245 -9.46 8.85 16.95
C GLU A 245 -8.84 7.50 16.59
N ASN A 246 -7.51 7.48 16.44
CA ASN A 246 -6.76 6.27 16.11
C ASN A 246 -5.72 5.97 17.19
N ILE A 247 -5.60 4.69 17.53
CA ILE A 247 -4.53 4.16 18.37
C ILE A 247 -3.80 3.08 17.57
N ARG A 248 -2.48 3.15 17.52
CA ARG A 248 -1.61 2.09 16.95
C ARG A 248 -0.58 1.67 17.95
N ALA A 249 -0.34 0.37 18.02
CA ALA A 249 0.75 -0.20 18.78
C ALA A 249 1.40 -1.32 17.95
N GLU A 250 2.70 -1.36 17.92
CA GLU A 250 3.47 -2.38 17.23
C GLU A 250 4.63 -2.81 18.10
N MET A 251 4.86 -4.11 18.17
CA MET A 251 6.05 -4.68 18.78
C MET A 251 6.66 -5.66 17.78
N ALA A 252 7.97 -5.57 17.55
CA ALA A 252 8.64 -6.50 16.66
C ALA A 252 9.99 -6.94 17.23
N LEU A 253 10.27 -8.22 17.10
CA LEU A 253 11.54 -8.86 17.43
C LEU A 253 12.25 -9.20 16.13
N TYR A 254 13.48 -8.76 15.97
CA TYR A 254 14.31 -8.99 14.79
C TYR A 254 15.54 -9.80 15.18
N GLY A 255 15.74 -10.92 14.48
CA GLY A 255 16.94 -11.73 14.60
C GLY A 255 17.67 -11.82 13.26
N ARG A 256 18.99 -11.61 13.24
CA ARG A 256 19.77 -11.68 12.00
C ARG A 256 21.20 -12.12 12.27
N ASP A 257 21.68 -13.06 11.46
CA ASP A 257 23.09 -13.38 11.35
C ASP A 257 23.51 -13.57 9.86
N SER A 258 24.67 -14.18 9.61
CA SER A 258 25.21 -14.34 8.26
C SER A 258 24.42 -15.30 7.36
N VAL A 259 23.67 -16.25 7.94
CA VAL A 259 23.00 -17.34 7.19
C VAL A 259 21.50 -17.39 7.42
N GLN A 260 20.98 -16.66 8.41
CA GLN A 260 19.57 -16.63 8.72
C GLN A 260 19.08 -15.24 9.13
N ASN A 261 17.85 -14.94 8.79
CA ASN A 261 17.14 -13.77 9.28
C ASN A 261 15.71 -14.16 9.64
N GLY A 262 15.17 -13.46 10.61
CA GLY A 262 13.79 -13.67 11.00
C GLY A 262 13.25 -12.48 11.77
N ASN A 263 11.96 -12.32 11.74
CA ASN A 263 11.26 -11.36 12.56
C ASN A 263 9.91 -11.91 13.03
N PHE A 264 9.50 -11.45 14.18
CA PHE A 264 8.15 -11.63 14.67
C PHE A 264 7.57 -10.26 14.99
N LYS A 265 6.35 -9.99 14.53
CA LYS A 265 5.66 -8.71 14.71
C LYS A 265 4.25 -8.93 15.21
N ALA A 266 3.86 -8.19 16.24
CA ALA A 266 2.50 -8.02 16.69
C ALA A 266 2.07 -6.56 16.45
N TYR A 267 0.88 -6.37 15.89
CA TYR A 267 0.33 -5.07 15.53
C TYR A 267 -1.10 -4.96 16.01
N PHE A 268 -1.42 -3.82 16.61
CA PHE A 268 -2.77 -3.47 17.02
C PHE A 268 -3.13 -2.10 16.46
N PHE A 269 -4.34 -1.98 15.94
CA PHE A 269 -4.93 -0.73 15.48
C PHE A 269 -6.37 -0.62 15.95
N GLN A 270 -6.75 0.52 16.47
CA GLN A 270 -8.14 0.89 16.76
C GLN A 270 -8.43 2.25 16.12
N SER A 271 -9.59 2.36 15.48
CA SER A 271 -10.11 3.61 14.92
C SER A 271 -11.56 3.81 15.33
N LYS A 272 -11.87 4.98 15.84
CA LYS A 272 -13.25 5.45 16.00
C LYS A 272 -13.41 6.70 15.15
N ARG A 273 -14.37 6.71 14.24
CA ARG A 273 -14.53 7.83 13.30
C ARG A 273 -15.97 8.05 12.89
N GLY A 274 -16.30 9.31 12.60
CA GLY A 274 -17.52 9.66 11.93
C GLY A 274 -17.49 9.30 10.44
N LEU A 275 -18.65 9.03 9.87
CA LEU A 275 -18.88 8.85 8.44
C LEU A 275 -19.72 10.00 7.94
N PRO A 276 -19.12 11.04 7.37
CA PRO A 276 -19.82 12.31 7.13
C PRO A 276 -20.88 12.25 6.01
N GLY A 277 -20.97 11.14 5.27
CA GLY A 277 -21.89 11.01 4.15
C GLY A 277 -21.58 11.92 2.97
N ALA A 278 -22.41 11.89 1.93
CA ALA A 278 -22.30 12.75 0.76
C ALA A 278 -22.87 14.15 1.06
N THR A 279 -22.22 15.21 0.54
CA THR A 279 -22.73 16.59 0.61
C THR A 279 -23.73 16.83 -0.50
N ILE A 280 -25.01 16.48 -0.26
CA ILE A 280 -26.09 16.66 -1.22
C ILE A 280 -26.97 17.81 -0.74
N PHE A 281 -27.41 18.67 -1.66
CA PHE A 281 -28.19 19.85 -1.41
C PHE A 281 -29.40 19.66 -0.46
N TYR A 282 -30.11 18.54 -0.61
CA TYR A 282 -31.32 18.27 0.21
C TYR A 282 -30.99 17.84 1.64
N ASN A 283 -29.74 17.66 1.97
CA ASN A 283 -29.31 17.09 3.26
C ASN A 283 -28.43 18.06 4.07
N THR A 284 -28.49 19.37 3.75
CA THR A 284 -27.69 20.39 4.42
C THR A 284 -28.04 20.54 5.91
N ALA A 285 -29.26 20.24 6.31
CA ALA A 285 -29.71 20.28 7.70
C ALA A 285 -29.47 18.97 8.46
N ASN A 286 -29.25 17.84 7.74
CA ASN A 286 -29.11 16.52 8.32
C ASN A 286 -27.75 15.94 7.91
N PHE A 287 -26.70 16.28 8.66
CA PHE A 287 -25.43 15.62 8.53
C PHE A 287 -25.58 14.13 8.85
N SER A 288 -24.90 13.27 8.10
CA SER A 288 -24.79 11.88 8.48
C SER A 288 -24.24 11.78 9.90
N SER A 289 -24.97 11.07 10.76
CA SER A 289 -24.54 10.75 12.13
C SER A 289 -23.94 9.35 12.24
N GLN A 290 -23.73 8.70 11.09
CA GLN A 290 -23.16 7.36 10.99
C GLN A 290 -21.75 7.32 11.57
N ARG A 291 -21.45 6.23 12.27
CA ARG A 291 -20.15 6.01 12.92
C ARG A 291 -19.61 4.64 12.61
N ILE A 292 -18.28 4.53 12.58
CA ILE A 292 -17.61 3.24 12.45
C ILE A 292 -16.50 3.13 13.50
N THR A 293 -16.42 1.96 14.12
CA THR A 293 -15.30 1.58 14.98
C THR A 293 -14.64 0.35 14.39
N ASP A 294 -13.37 0.47 14.04
CA ASP A 294 -12.53 -0.63 13.57
C ASP A 294 -11.52 -1.02 14.66
N ARG A 295 -11.28 -2.32 14.81
CA ARG A 295 -10.18 -2.87 15.60
C ARG A 295 -9.51 -3.96 14.79
N ASP A 296 -8.24 -3.79 14.50
CA ASP A 296 -7.43 -4.76 13.76
C ASP A 296 -6.28 -5.24 14.65
N PHE A 297 -6.09 -6.53 14.71
CA PHE A 297 -4.93 -7.16 15.33
C PHE A 297 -4.33 -8.13 14.34
N PHE A 298 -3.02 -8.13 14.21
CA PHE A 298 -2.32 -9.24 13.58
C PHE A 298 -1.02 -9.56 14.29
N ALA A 299 -0.67 -10.84 14.26
CA ALA A 299 0.65 -11.34 14.61
C ALA A 299 1.21 -12.06 13.40
N GLN A 300 2.45 -11.73 13.01
CA GLN A 300 3.12 -12.34 11.86
C GLN A 300 4.56 -12.68 12.18
N GLY A 301 5.07 -13.75 11.57
CA GLY A 301 6.44 -14.17 11.66
C GLY A 301 7.00 -14.45 10.26
N HIS A 302 8.25 -14.08 10.07
CA HIS A 302 9.06 -14.41 8.90
C HIS A 302 10.35 -15.05 9.37
N PHE A 303 10.74 -16.14 8.72
CA PHE A 303 12.01 -16.80 8.92
C PHE A 303 12.59 -17.23 7.58
N GLU A 304 13.86 -16.90 7.35
CA GLU A 304 14.61 -17.27 6.18
C GLU A 304 15.97 -17.81 6.60
N ARG A 305 16.40 -18.91 6.00
CA ARG A 305 17.69 -19.52 6.28
C ARG A 305 18.32 -20.13 5.02
N GLN A 306 19.58 -19.82 4.80
CA GLN A 306 20.41 -20.49 3.82
C GLN A 306 20.93 -21.80 4.45
N LEU A 307 20.43 -22.94 3.95
CA LEU A 307 20.83 -24.27 4.42
C LEU A 307 22.21 -24.67 3.88
N ILE A 308 22.39 -24.44 2.58
CA ILE A 308 23.65 -24.58 1.86
C ILE A 308 23.74 -23.39 0.87
N PRO A 309 24.90 -23.09 0.27
CA PRO A 309 25.03 -21.94 -0.63
C PRO A 309 24.00 -21.89 -1.77
N GLN A 310 23.50 -23.06 -2.20
CA GLN A 310 22.53 -23.17 -3.28
C GLN A 310 21.07 -23.15 -2.82
N VAL A 311 20.79 -23.49 -1.56
CA VAL A 311 19.42 -23.70 -1.07
C VAL A 311 19.11 -22.75 0.07
N THR A 312 18.08 -21.94 -0.14
CA THR A 312 17.49 -21.06 0.90
C THR A 312 16.03 -21.47 1.13
N ILE A 313 15.62 -21.54 2.38
CA ILE A 313 14.25 -21.78 2.78
C ILE A 313 13.64 -20.55 3.42
N GLN A 314 12.33 -20.34 3.25
CA GLN A 314 11.56 -19.34 3.98
C GLN A 314 10.30 -19.95 4.55
N LEU A 315 9.90 -19.41 5.71
CA LEU A 315 8.62 -19.70 6.37
C LEU A 315 7.97 -18.38 6.76
N ASN A 316 6.70 -18.23 6.44
CA ASN A 316 5.90 -17.09 6.88
C ASN A 316 4.64 -17.60 7.55
N ALA A 317 4.26 -16.99 8.66
CA ALA A 317 3.01 -17.27 9.35
C ALA A 317 2.33 -15.96 9.74
N LYS A 318 0.99 -15.92 9.70
CA LYS A 318 0.22 -14.77 10.15
C LYS A 318 -1.13 -15.22 10.68
N TYR A 319 -1.54 -14.60 11.75
CA TYR A 319 -2.92 -14.58 12.20
C TYR A 319 -3.41 -13.14 12.22
N GLN A 320 -4.58 -12.89 11.65
CA GLN A 320 -5.22 -11.58 11.62
C GLN A 320 -6.65 -11.69 12.14
N TYR A 321 -7.04 -10.75 12.98
CA TYR A 321 -8.40 -10.54 13.45
C TYR A 321 -8.81 -9.10 13.19
N SER A 322 -9.96 -8.89 12.56
CA SER A 322 -10.54 -7.57 12.31
C SER A 322 -11.97 -7.53 12.83
N PHE A 323 -12.26 -6.51 13.61
CA PHE A 323 -13.59 -6.21 14.12
C PHE A 323 -14.04 -4.87 13.57
N THR A 324 -15.26 -4.82 13.05
CA THR A 324 -15.90 -3.58 12.60
C THR A 324 -17.27 -3.46 13.24
N HIS A 325 -17.53 -2.33 13.88
CA HIS A 325 -18.84 -1.94 14.39
C HIS A 325 -19.33 -0.72 13.61
N TYR A 326 -20.42 -0.88 12.89
CA TYR A 326 -21.13 0.17 12.16
C TYR A 326 -22.38 0.57 12.93
N LEU A 327 -22.64 1.87 13.05
CA LEU A 327 -23.80 2.43 13.71
C LEU A 327 -24.38 3.59 12.87
N ASP A 328 -25.63 3.47 12.47
CA ASP A 328 -26.46 4.57 11.99
C ASP A 328 -27.57 4.85 13.01
N PRO A 329 -27.44 5.89 13.84
CA PRO A 329 -28.41 6.17 14.93
C PRO A 329 -29.72 6.78 14.45
N VAL A 330 -29.86 7.11 13.17
CA VAL A 330 -31.06 7.74 12.58
C VAL A 330 -31.58 6.99 11.34
N TYR A 331 -31.35 5.67 11.31
CA TYR A 331 -31.82 4.84 10.21
C TYR A 331 -33.35 4.75 10.17
N LEU A 332 -33.95 4.92 8.97
CA LEU A 332 -35.42 4.93 8.75
C LEU A 332 -36.01 3.51 8.74
N GLY A 333 -35.51 2.61 9.57
CA GLY A 333 -36.07 1.27 9.77
C GLY A 333 -37.00 1.19 10.98
N SER A 334 -37.60 0.02 11.20
CA SER A 334 -38.56 -0.23 12.31
C SER A 334 -37.96 0.00 13.70
N LEU A 335 -36.61 -0.10 13.83
CA LEU A 335 -35.88 0.07 15.10
C LEU A 335 -35.36 1.50 15.28
N GLY A 336 -35.52 2.40 14.30
CA GLY A 336 -35.01 3.76 14.33
C GLY A 336 -33.48 3.88 14.29
N LYS A 337 -32.75 2.76 14.28
CA LYS A 337 -31.29 2.68 14.14
C LYS A 337 -30.88 1.45 13.35
N GLU A 338 -29.71 1.50 12.71
CA GLU A 338 -29.03 0.34 12.18
C GLU A 338 -27.70 0.17 12.89
N GLU A 339 -27.46 -1.02 13.41
CA GLU A 339 -26.23 -1.36 14.14
C GLU A 339 -25.80 -2.76 13.73
N ASN A 340 -24.55 -2.86 13.23
CA ASN A 340 -24.02 -4.12 12.71
C ASN A 340 -22.60 -4.36 13.22
N PHE A 341 -22.32 -5.62 13.55
CA PHE A 341 -21.01 -6.09 14.01
C PHE A 341 -20.44 -7.13 13.05
N TYR A 342 -19.20 -6.92 12.64
CA TYR A 342 -18.48 -7.82 11.73
C TYR A 342 -17.20 -8.30 12.40
N HIS A 343 -16.98 -9.62 12.35
CA HIS A 343 -15.80 -10.29 12.88
C HIS A 343 -15.14 -11.08 11.74
N GLN A 344 -13.97 -10.64 11.30
CA GLN A 344 -13.19 -11.33 10.28
C GLN A 344 -11.95 -11.93 10.89
N GLN A 345 -11.62 -13.17 10.51
CA GLN A 345 -10.41 -13.86 10.92
C GLN A 345 -9.70 -14.43 9.70
N GLU A 346 -8.36 -14.39 9.72
CA GLU A 346 -7.53 -15.01 8.70
C GLU A 346 -6.32 -15.68 9.34
N GLY A 347 -6.15 -16.97 9.05
CA GLY A 347 -4.92 -17.73 9.30
C GLY A 347 -4.16 -17.92 7.99
N TYR A 348 -2.86 -17.68 7.98
CA TYR A 348 -1.99 -17.77 6.82
C TYR A 348 -0.68 -18.45 7.16
N LEU A 349 -0.26 -19.39 6.31
CA LEU A 349 1.04 -20.06 6.36
C LEU A 349 1.64 -20.10 4.97
N ASN A 350 2.94 -19.87 4.86
CA ASN A 350 3.71 -20.03 3.63
C ASN A 350 4.98 -20.80 3.92
N ALA A 351 5.36 -21.68 3.01
CA ALA A 351 6.66 -22.33 2.97
C ALA A 351 7.25 -22.16 1.56
N GLY A 352 8.52 -21.79 1.49
CA GLY A 352 9.21 -21.57 0.24
C GLY A 352 10.62 -22.16 0.24
N VAL A 353 11.07 -22.59 -0.95
CA VAL A 353 12.42 -23.05 -1.22
C VAL A 353 12.95 -22.32 -2.46
N LEU A 354 14.13 -21.74 -2.35
CA LEU A 354 14.90 -21.20 -3.47
C LEU A 354 16.09 -22.11 -3.73
N TYR A 355 16.27 -22.53 -4.97
CA TYR A 355 17.38 -23.35 -5.41
C TYR A 355 18.16 -22.64 -6.52
N ASN A 356 19.38 -22.24 -6.22
CA ASN A 356 20.33 -21.64 -7.16
C ASN A 356 21.13 -22.76 -7.82
N VAL A 357 20.68 -23.24 -8.99
CA VAL A 357 21.35 -24.33 -9.73
C VAL A 357 22.70 -23.88 -10.27
N LEU A 358 22.72 -22.66 -10.81
CA LEU A 358 23.88 -21.98 -11.36
C LEU A 358 23.89 -20.53 -10.89
N HIS A 359 24.99 -19.83 -11.02
CA HIS A 359 25.05 -18.38 -10.73
C HIS A 359 24.06 -17.56 -11.56
N CYS A 360 23.65 -18.05 -12.73
CA CYS A 360 22.72 -17.40 -13.63
C CYS A 360 21.30 -17.99 -13.61
N LEU A 361 21.06 -19.15 -12.96
CA LEU A 361 19.79 -19.87 -13.02
C LEU A 361 19.33 -20.29 -11.63
N SER A 362 18.15 -19.81 -11.26
CA SER A 362 17.50 -20.10 -9.98
C SER A 362 16.08 -20.59 -10.20
N PHE A 363 15.62 -21.49 -9.35
CA PHE A 363 14.24 -21.93 -9.27
C PHE A 363 13.69 -21.68 -7.87
N SER A 364 12.40 -21.40 -7.78
CA SER A 364 11.72 -21.33 -6.51
C SER A 364 10.41 -22.10 -6.52
N PHE A 365 10.09 -22.67 -5.37
CA PHE A 365 8.83 -23.30 -5.08
C PHE A 365 8.27 -22.64 -3.81
N ASN A 366 7.05 -22.10 -3.87
CA ASN A 366 6.38 -21.50 -2.71
C ASN A 366 4.95 -22.02 -2.63
N THR A 367 4.52 -22.38 -1.44
CA THR A 367 3.16 -22.86 -1.19
C THR A 367 2.56 -22.13 0.00
N ASP A 368 1.31 -21.71 -0.15
CA ASP A 368 0.55 -20.90 0.82
C ASP A 368 -0.76 -21.58 1.17
N GLY A 369 -1.07 -21.70 2.46
CA GLY A 369 -2.37 -22.09 2.97
C GLY A 369 -3.05 -20.89 3.64
N ILE A 370 -4.30 -20.61 3.29
CA ILE A 370 -5.08 -19.48 3.81
C ILE A 370 -6.44 -19.98 4.25
N ILE A 371 -6.87 -19.61 5.45
CA ILE A 371 -8.22 -19.83 5.97
C ILE A 371 -8.78 -18.49 6.36
N SER A 372 -9.88 -18.06 5.71
CA SER A 372 -10.55 -16.80 6.00
C SER A 372 -12.00 -17.05 6.43
N ALA A 373 -12.44 -16.42 7.50
CA ALA A 373 -13.79 -16.54 8.03
C ALA A 373 -14.41 -15.16 8.28
N LEU A 374 -15.71 -15.04 8.04
CA LEU A 374 -16.50 -13.84 8.36
C LEU A 374 -17.73 -14.25 9.18
N ASN A 375 -17.94 -13.55 10.29
CA ASN A 375 -19.17 -13.62 11.08
C ASN A 375 -19.75 -12.19 11.18
N ALA A 376 -21.08 -12.09 11.08
CA ALA A 376 -21.82 -10.87 11.27
C ALA A 376 -23.15 -11.16 11.98
N ASP A 377 -23.70 -10.16 12.63
CA ASP A 377 -25.00 -10.24 13.30
C ASP A 377 -26.18 -9.92 12.37
N LEU A 378 -25.94 -9.94 11.06
CA LEU A 378 -26.99 -9.77 10.06
C LEU A 378 -27.95 -10.96 10.07
N GLN A 379 -29.24 -10.66 9.84
CA GLN A 379 -30.27 -11.69 9.75
C GLN A 379 -29.92 -12.71 8.63
N ASP A 380 -30.02 -13.99 8.94
CA ASP A 380 -29.76 -15.12 8.02
C ASP A 380 -28.37 -15.09 7.36
N PHE A 381 -27.38 -14.50 8.02
CA PHE A 381 -26.02 -14.43 7.48
C PHE A 381 -25.36 -15.80 7.36
N ALA A 382 -24.77 -16.07 6.22
CA ALA A 382 -24.23 -17.38 5.86
C ALA A 382 -23.00 -17.83 6.68
N LYS A 383 -22.29 -16.92 7.33
CA LYS A 383 -21.05 -17.15 8.10
C LYS A 383 -20.01 -17.98 7.32
N PRO A 384 -19.52 -17.45 6.20
CA PRO A 384 -18.65 -18.18 5.30
C PRO A 384 -17.26 -18.42 5.89
N VAL A 385 -16.68 -19.57 5.51
CA VAL A 385 -15.28 -19.93 5.71
C VAL A 385 -14.70 -20.34 4.35
N ARG A 386 -13.62 -19.66 3.92
CA ARG A 386 -12.92 -19.93 2.67
C ARG A 386 -11.57 -20.55 2.96
N TYR A 387 -11.28 -21.64 2.26
CA TYR A 387 -10.00 -22.32 2.24
C TYR A 387 -9.33 -22.06 0.90
N GLN A 388 -8.08 -21.60 0.93
CA GLN A 388 -7.31 -21.35 -0.30
C GLN A 388 -5.95 -22.01 -0.16
N TRP A 389 -5.54 -22.69 -1.23
CA TRP A 389 -4.22 -23.24 -1.38
C TRP A 389 -3.60 -22.71 -2.66
N LEU A 390 -2.48 -22.01 -2.51
CA LEU A 390 -1.77 -21.43 -3.64
C LEU A 390 -0.37 -22.03 -3.71
N THR A 391 0.06 -22.42 -4.90
CA THR A 391 1.42 -22.92 -5.12
C THR A 391 2.02 -22.22 -6.33
N SER A 392 3.18 -21.60 -6.19
CA SER A 392 3.92 -20.99 -7.27
C SER A 392 5.23 -21.74 -7.54
N ILE A 393 5.46 -22.02 -8.81
CA ILE A 393 6.71 -22.57 -9.32
C ILE A 393 7.30 -21.51 -10.24
N SER A 394 8.52 -21.05 -9.94
CA SER A 394 9.16 -19.97 -10.68
C SER A 394 10.58 -20.36 -11.09
N GLY A 395 10.99 -19.89 -12.26
CA GLY A 395 12.36 -19.96 -12.74
C GLY A 395 12.85 -18.57 -13.12
N LYS A 396 14.11 -18.27 -12.83
CA LYS A 396 14.75 -16.99 -13.15
C LYS A 396 16.14 -17.21 -13.74
N TYR A 397 16.38 -16.56 -14.87
CA TYR A 397 17.69 -16.50 -15.51
C TYR A 397 18.22 -15.07 -15.44
N VAL A 398 19.48 -14.91 -15.04
CA VAL A 398 20.13 -13.61 -14.87
C VAL A 398 21.53 -13.66 -15.49
N ASN A 399 21.77 -12.77 -16.46
CA ASN A 399 23.12 -12.49 -16.91
C ASN A 399 23.32 -10.96 -17.11
N SER A 400 24.47 -10.55 -17.65
CA SER A 400 24.81 -9.12 -17.80
C SER A 400 23.84 -8.31 -18.68
N TRP A 401 23.20 -8.94 -19.65
CA TRP A 401 22.35 -8.29 -20.66
C TRP A 401 20.89 -8.74 -20.62
N LEU A 402 20.56 -9.88 -20.01
CA LEU A 402 19.22 -10.44 -19.94
C LEU A 402 18.86 -10.87 -18.51
N VAL A 403 17.70 -10.47 -18.03
CA VAL A 403 17.00 -11.06 -16.89
C VAL A 403 15.67 -11.56 -17.37
N ALA A 404 15.38 -12.83 -17.21
CA ALA A 404 14.11 -13.43 -17.60
C ALA A 404 13.54 -14.24 -16.45
N SER A 405 12.23 -14.19 -16.25
CA SER A 405 11.54 -15.03 -15.27
C SER A 405 10.22 -15.57 -15.81
N ALA A 406 9.89 -16.77 -15.35
CA ALA A 406 8.61 -17.41 -15.62
C ALA A 406 8.05 -17.99 -14.34
N THR A 407 6.74 -17.87 -14.12
CA THR A 407 6.04 -18.40 -12.96
C THR A 407 4.73 -19.04 -13.39
N ALA A 408 4.43 -20.21 -12.86
CA ALA A 408 3.10 -20.83 -12.90
C ALA A 408 2.52 -20.80 -11.49
N LEU A 409 1.36 -20.17 -11.33
CA LEU A 409 0.61 -20.12 -10.09
C LEU A 409 -0.59 -21.06 -10.17
N PHE A 410 -0.65 -22.02 -9.28
CA PHE A 410 -1.76 -22.94 -9.09
C PHE A 410 -2.58 -22.46 -7.89
N THR A 411 -3.88 -22.34 -8.04
CA THR A 411 -4.78 -21.92 -6.98
C THR A 411 -5.95 -22.87 -6.87
N LEU A 412 -6.18 -23.38 -5.67
CA LEU A 412 -7.33 -24.18 -5.28
C LEU A 412 -8.11 -23.41 -4.22
N VAL A 413 -9.42 -23.32 -4.40
CA VAL A 413 -10.33 -22.61 -3.49
C VAL A 413 -11.53 -23.47 -3.20
N ASP A 414 -11.90 -23.53 -1.94
CA ASP A 414 -13.15 -24.17 -1.47
C ASP A 414 -13.80 -23.28 -0.40
N GLU A 415 -15.13 -23.33 -0.31
CA GLU A 415 -15.90 -22.55 0.65
C GLU A 415 -16.90 -23.43 1.40
N LYS A 416 -17.09 -23.12 2.67
CA LYS A 416 -18.12 -23.68 3.52
C LYS A 416 -18.91 -22.55 4.18
N VAL A 417 -20.20 -22.77 4.37
CA VAL A 417 -21.10 -21.84 5.06
C VAL A 417 -21.83 -22.58 6.20
N GLN A 418 -22.21 -21.84 7.23
CA GLN A 418 -22.99 -22.40 8.34
C GLN A 418 -24.47 -22.53 7.95
N SER A 419 -24.98 -21.61 7.12
CA SER A 419 -26.38 -21.59 6.65
C SER A 419 -26.44 -21.25 5.18
N GLY A 420 -27.40 -21.80 4.45
CA GLY A 420 -27.57 -21.60 3.01
C GLY A 420 -26.64 -22.47 2.16
N ASN A 421 -26.36 -22.00 0.94
CA ASN A 421 -25.51 -22.69 -0.02
C ASN A 421 -24.18 -21.99 -0.14
N ALA A 422 -23.09 -22.75 -0.16
CA ALA A 422 -21.76 -22.24 -0.45
C ALA A 422 -21.57 -21.94 -1.94
N SER A 423 -20.69 -21.02 -2.26
CA SER A 423 -20.25 -20.80 -3.65
C SER A 423 -19.43 -22.00 -4.14
N LYS A 424 -19.29 -22.13 -5.46
CA LYS A 424 -18.53 -23.25 -6.05
C LYS A 424 -17.03 -23.09 -5.76
N GLY A 425 -16.37 -24.23 -5.56
CA GLY A 425 -14.91 -24.29 -5.53
C GLY A 425 -14.28 -24.02 -6.89
N TYR A 426 -13.01 -23.58 -6.90
CA TYR A 426 -12.28 -23.24 -8.11
C TYR A 426 -10.87 -23.83 -8.11
N PHE A 427 -10.46 -24.31 -9.28
CA PHE A 427 -9.06 -24.59 -9.59
C PHE A 427 -8.63 -23.71 -10.78
N ARG A 428 -7.48 -23.04 -10.66
CA ARG A 428 -6.95 -22.17 -11.72
C ARG A 428 -5.43 -22.27 -11.79
N VAL A 429 -4.93 -22.13 -13.03
CA VAL A 429 -3.52 -21.97 -13.32
C VAL A 429 -3.31 -20.63 -13.99
N ASN A 430 -2.45 -19.79 -13.41
CA ASN A 430 -2.20 -18.45 -13.88
C ASN A 430 -0.70 -18.28 -14.21
N PRO A 431 -0.36 -18.14 -15.52
CA PRO A 431 1.01 -17.93 -15.94
C PRO A 431 1.45 -16.47 -15.80
N PHE A 432 2.74 -16.30 -15.54
CA PHE A 432 3.48 -15.05 -15.63
C PHE A 432 4.80 -15.30 -16.36
N VAL A 433 5.17 -14.39 -17.26
CA VAL A 433 6.48 -14.37 -17.89
C VAL A 433 6.94 -12.93 -18.02
N SER A 434 8.25 -12.71 -17.80
CA SER A 434 8.85 -11.39 -17.96
C SER A 434 10.29 -11.49 -18.46
N ALA A 435 10.75 -10.44 -19.12
CA ALA A 435 12.13 -10.30 -19.54
C ALA A 435 12.57 -8.83 -19.47
N THR A 436 13.82 -8.61 -19.07
CA THR A 436 14.51 -7.33 -19.17
C THR A 436 15.79 -7.51 -19.96
N PHE A 437 15.95 -6.66 -20.95
CA PHE A 437 17.06 -6.69 -21.87
C PHE A 437 17.87 -5.38 -21.82
N LYS A 438 19.20 -5.50 -21.66
CA LYS A 438 20.17 -4.40 -21.65
C LYS A 438 21.04 -4.47 -22.92
N PRO A 439 20.71 -3.74 -24.01
CA PRO A 439 21.41 -3.87 -25.29
C PRO A 439 22.83 -3.28 -25.29
N PHE A 440 23.09 -2.34 -24.40
CA PHE A 440 24.36 -1.58 -24.41
C PHE A 440 25.12 -1.78 -23.09
N ASN A 441 26.38 -2.18 -23.18
CA ASN A 441 27.22 -2.41 -21.98
C ASN A 441 27.51 -1.10 -21.23
N LYS A 442 27.76 0.00 -21.94
CA LYS A 442 28.16 1.31 -21.39
C LYS A 442 26.96 2.16 -20.94
N ILE A 443 25.77 1.93 -21.51
CA ILE A 443 24.58 2.71 -21.22
C ILE A 443 23.64 1.86 -20.38
N ASN A 444 23.20 2.37 -19.25
CA ASN A 444 22.22 1.68 -18.42
C ASN A 444 20.78 1.94 -18.92
N LEU A 445 20.54 1.54 -20.18
CA LEU A 445 19.25 1.52 -20.84
C LEU A 445 18.73 0.09 -20.83
N ARG A 446 17.52 -0.12 -20.33
CA ARG A 446 16.92 -1.44 -20.19
C ARG A 446 15.51 -1.41 -20.78
N PHE A 447 15.19 -2.40 -21.57
CA PHE A 447 13.86 -2.67 -22.09
C PHE A 447 13.27 -3.83 -21.30
N ARG A 448 12.00 -3.75 -20.96
CA ARG A 448 11.29 -4.81 -20.26
C ARG A 448 9.98 -5.14 -20.93
N VAL A 449 9.58 -6.40 -20.80
CA VAL A 449 8.28 -6.88 -21.28
C VAL A 449 7.76 -7.89 -20.26
N PHE A 450 6.45 -7.86 -20.00
CA PHE A 450 5.82 -8.95 -19.25
C PHE A 450 4.41 -9.24 -19.75
N TYR A 451 4.02 -10.47 -19.53
CA TYR A 451 2.64 -10.96 -19.60
C TYR A 451 2.27 -11.60 -18.27
N LYS A 452 1.08 -11.31 -17.75
CA LYS A 452 0.54 -11.90 -16.53
C LYS A 452 -0.95 -12.18 -16.69
N ASN A 453 -1.37 -13.38 -16.33
CA ASN A 453 -2.76 -13.70 -16.11
C ASN A 453 -3.02 -13.80 -14.61
N ILE A 454 -4.10 -13.20 -14.14
CA ILE A 454 -4.58 -13.29 -12.76
C ILE A 454 -6.08 -13.48 -12.74
N PHE A 455 -6.60 -13.93 -11.59
CA PHE A 455 -8.03 -13.87 -11.32
C PHE A 455 -8.29 -13.32 -9.91
N ARG A 456 -9.47 -12.71 -9.73
CA ARG A 456 -9.96 -12.20 -8.46
C ARG A 456 -11.19 -13.00 -8.03
N LEU A 457 -11.14 -13.58 -6.85
CA LEU A 457 -12.29 -14.24 -6.24
C LEU A 457 -13.36 -13.21 -5.87
N PRO A 458 -14.66 -13.56 -5.98
CA PRO A 458 -15.72 -12.79 -5.36
C PRO A 458 -15.46 -12.67 -3.85
N THR A 459 -15.76 -11.52 -3.28
CA THR A 459 -15.66 -11.29 -1.83
C THR A 459 -16.83 -11.92 -1.09
N PHE A 460 -16.75 -12.02 0.23
CA PHE A 460 -17.88 -12.50 1.00
C PHE A 460 -19.10 -11.57 0.90
N ASN A 461 -18.89 -10.26 0.78
CA ASN A 461 -19.98 -9.34 0.51
C ASN A 461 -20.59 -9.55 -0.88
N ASP A 462 -19.77 -9.80 -1.91
CA ASP A 462 -20.27 -10.11 -3.26
C ASP A 462 -21.17 -11.35 -3.26
N LEU A 463 -20.84 -12.35 -2.44
CA LEU A 463 -21.52 -13.64 -2.41
C LEU A 463 -22.70 -13.72 -1.43
N TYR A 464 -22.53 -13.17 -0.20
CA TYR A 464 -23.39 -13.50 0.95
C TYR A 464 -24.03 -12.29 1.63
N TYR A 465 -23.82 -11.05 1.14
CA TYR A 465 -24.35 -9.87 1.81
C TYR A 465 -25.86 -9.69 1.56
N GLY A 466 -26.68 -10.08 2.50
CA GLY A 466 -28.12 -9.90 2.51
C GLY A 466 -28.80 -10.29 1.18
N ARG A 467 -29.66 -9.42 0.67
CA ARG A 467 -30.39 -9.64 -0.59
C ARG A 467 -29.57 -9.26 -1.85
N VAL A 468 -28.39 -8.68 -1.68
CA VAL A 468 -27.53 -8.18 -2.78
C VAL A 468 -26.56 -9.24 -3.27
N GLY A 469 -26.08 -10.10 -2.37
CA GLY A 469 -25.09 -11.14 -2.67
C GLY A 469 -25.60 -12.17 -3.68
N ASN A 470 -24.65 -12.73 -4.45
CA ASN A 470 -24.95 -13.76 -5.44
C ASN A 470 -23.91 -14.87 -5.42
N ILE A 471 -24.30 -16.04 -4.93
CA ILE A 471 -23.43 -17.23 -4.79
C ILE A 471 -22.98 -17.83 -6.13
N ASN A 472 -23.61 -17.45 -7.25
CA ASN A 472 -23.30 -17.96 -8.58
C ASN A 472 -22.23 -17.13 -9.31
N LEU A 473 -21.64 -16.14 -8.64
CA LEU A 473 -20.57 -15.32 -9.23
C LEU A 473 -19.35 -16.17 -9.59
N LYS A 474 -18.79 -15.87 -10.76
CA LYS A 474 -17.50 -16.39 -11.23
C LYS A 474 -16.37 -15.42 -10.81
N PRO A 475 -15.15 -15.91 -10.62
CA PRO A 475 -14.00 -15.06 -10.47
C PRO A 475 -13.78 -14.14 -11.68
N GLU A 476 -13.39 -12.89 -11.45
CA GLU A 476 -12.91 -12.01 -12.52
C GLU A 476 -11.57 -12.52 -13.08
N SER A 477 -11.37 -12.45 -14.39
CA SER A 477 -10.11 -12.81 -15.04
C SER A 477 -9.49 -11.59 -15.70
N THR A 478 -8.19 -11.40 -15.49
CA THR A 478 -7.45 -10.25 -16.03
C THR A 478 -6.17 -10.72 -16.72
N ASN A 479 -5.97 -10.29 -17.96
CA ASN A 479 -4.71 -10.40 -18.67
C ASN A 479 -4.01 -9.05 -18.68
N GLN A 480 -2.75 -9.03 -18.32
CA GLN A 480 -1.89 -7.84 -18.28
C GLN A 480 -0.74 -8.01 -19.26
N TYR A 481 -0.52 -7.01 -20.10
CA TYR A 481 0.61 -6.91 -21.04
C TYR A 481 1.31 -5.59 -20.78
N ASN A 482 2.63 -5.59 -20.75
CA ASN A 482 3.43 -4.40 -20.52
C ASN A 482 4.71 -4.42 -21.36
N ILE A 483 5.05 -3.28 -21.92
CA ILE A 483 6.34 -3.00 -22.53
C ILE A 483 6.86 -1.72 -21.90
N GLY A 484 8.11 -1.72 -21.48
CA GLY A 484 8.66 -0.54 -20.80
C GLY A 484 10.14 -0.34 -21.09
N VAL A 485 10.60 0.86 -20.76
CA VAL A 485 12.00 1.25 -20.84
C VAL A 485 12.41 1.97 -19.58
N THR A 486 13.61 1.71 -19.11
CA THR A 486 14.24 2.46 -18.00
C THR A 486 15.64 2.89 -18.40
N TYR A 487 15.93 4.17 -18.17
CA TYR A 487 17.24 4.76 -18.35
C TYR A 487 17.75 5.31 -17.03
N GLN A 488 18.99 5.02 -16.68
CA GLN A 488 19.65 5.59 -15.52
C GLN A 488 21.07 6.01 -15.90
N ALA A 489 21.45 7.22 -15.52
CA ALA A 489 22.79 7.72 -15.75
C ALA A 489 23.31 8.55 -14.55
N TYR A 490 24.60 8.52 -14.39
CA TYR A 490 25.42 9.51 -13.76
C TYR A 490 26.08 10.30 -14.90
N LEU A 491 25.76 11.56 -15.04
CA LEU A 491 26.24 12.34 -16.19
C LEU A 491 27.45 13.21 -15.83
N ALA A 492 27.44 13.80 -14.63
CA ALA A 492 28.52 14.65 -14.11
C ALA A 492 28.35 14.82 -12.59
N ASP A 493 29.35 15.37 -11.91
CA ASP A 493 29.29 15.65 -10.47
C ASP A 493 28.15 16.63 -10.11
N PHE A 494 27.85 17.59 -11.00
CA PHE A 494 26.70 18.47 -10.81
C PHE A 494 25.36 17.83 -11.17
N LEU A 495 25.35 16.71 -11.87
CA LEU A 495 24.18 15.93 -12.28
C LEU A 495 24.34 14.44 -11.94
N PRO A 496 24.39 14.11 -10.63
CA PRO A 496 24.79 12.79 -10.16
C PRO A 496 23.75 11.70 -10.37
N LYS A 497 22.51 12.07 -10.71
CA LYS A 497 21.46 11.08 -10.97
C LYS A 497 20.46 11.60 -11.97
N VAL A 498 20.25 10.83 -13.02
CA VAL A 498 19.09 10.91 -13.92
C VAL A 498 18.48 9.53 -14.02
N MET A 499 17.18 9.42 -13.73
CA MET A 499 16.44 8.17 -13.87
C MET A 499 15.12 8.47 -14.56
N LEU A 500 14.85 7.74 -15.66
CA LEU A 500 13.63 7.86 -16.45
C LEU A 500 13.05 6.47 -16.65
N SER A 501 11.75 6.33 -16.52
CA SER A 501 11.01 5.09 -16.76
C SER A 501 9.72 5.39 -17.49
N CYS A 502 9.44 4.61 -18.52
CA CYS A 502 8.21 4.70 -19.29
C CYS A 502 7.68 3.29 -19.56
N ASP A 503 6.40 3.07 -19.30
CA ASP A 503 5.70 1.81 -19.49
C ASP A 503 4.40 2.02 -20.26
N VAL A 504 4.22 1.27 -21.33
CA VAL A 504 2.96 1.16 -22.05
C VAL A 504 2.33 -0.18 -21.69
N TYR A 505 1.04 -0.17 -21.39
CA TYR A 505 0.36 -1.38 -20.95
C TYR A 505 -1.04 -1.54 -21.55
N HIS A 506 -1.44 -2.80 -21.65
CA HIS A 506 -2.79 -3.21 -21.99
C HIS A 506 -3.29 -4.22 -20.96
N ASN A 507 -4.45 -3.94 -20.34
CA ASN A 507 -5.12 -4.88 -19.43
C ASN A 507 -6.52 -5.19 -19.96
N SER A 508 -6.87 -6.47 -20.03
CA SER A 508 -8.20 -6.94 -20.41
C SER A 508 -8.84 -7.67 -19.25
N VAL A 509 -9.93 -7.14 -18.72
CA VAL A 509 -10.73 -7.73 -17.63
C VAL A 509 -11.97 -8.37 -18.19
N LYS A 510 -12.26 -9.61 -17.81
CA LYS A 510 -13.48 -10.38 -18.14
C LYS A 510 -14.20 -10.78 -16.86
N ASP A 511 -15.51 -10.97 -16.97
CA ASP A 511 -16.39 -11.38 -15.87
C ASP A 511 -16.32 -10.42 -14.66
N LYS A 512 -16.16 -9.10 -14.93
CA LYS A 512 -16.04 -8.09 -13.87
C LYS A 512 -17.29 -8.11 -13.00
N ILE A 513 -17.10 -8.19 -11.67
CA ILE A 513 -18.18 -8.19 -10.69
C ILE A 513 -18.60 -6.74 -10.46
N VAL A 514 -19.89 -6.47 -10.67
CA VAL A 514 -20.50 -5.15 -10.49
C VAL A 514 -21.83 -5.29 -9.77
N ALA A 515 -22.17 -4.28 -8.95
CA ALA A 515 -23.53 -4.15 -8.42
C ALA A 515 -24.45 -3.63 -9.53
N TYR A 516 -25.55 -4.32 -9.76
CA TYR A 516 -26.51 -4.01 -10.82
C TYR A 516 -27.92 -3.92 -10.29
N PRO A 517 -28.74 -2.88 -10.64
CA PRO A 517 -30.14 -2.83 -10.26
C PRO A 517 -30.93 -3.95 -10.96
N THR A 518 -31.81 -4.63 -10.21
CA THR A 518 -32.74 -5.62 -10.78
C THR A 518 -33.88 -4.94 -11.54
N LYS A 519 -34.93 -5.66 -11.92
CA LYS A 519 -36.14 -5.09 -12.51
C LYS A 519 -36.77 -3.99 -11.63
N ASN A 520 -36.58 -4.07 -10.31
CA ASN A 520 -36.92 -3.01 -9.40
C ASN A 520 -35.67 -2.20 -9.09
N ILE A 521 -35.65 -0.91 -9.45
CA ILE A 521 -34.52 0.04 -9.23
C ILE A 521 -34.08 0.16 -7.77
N TYR A 522 -34.90 -0.25 -6.81
CA TYR A 522 -34.57 -0.28 -5.38
C TYR A 522 -33.90 -1.58 -4.92
N THR A 523 -33.83 -2.59 -5.79
CA THR A 523 -33.21 -3.88 -5.48
C THR A 523 -31.98 -4.09 -6.35
N TRP A 524 -30.84 -4.29 -5.73
CA TRP A 524 -29.55 -4.51 -6.38
C TRP A 524 -29.12 -5.96 -6.23
N THR A 525 -28.31 -6.44 -7.15
CA THR A 525 -27.63 -7.73 -7.04
C THR A 525 -26.23 -7.64 -7.63
N MET A 526 -25.35 -8.55 -7.22
CA MET A 526 -24.02 -8.67 -7.79
C MET A 526 -24.04 -9.58 -9.02
N LEU A 527 -23.45 -9.12 -10.12
CA LEU A 527 -23.38 -9.87 -11.37
C LEU A 527 -21.98 -9.84 -11.98
N ASN A 528 -21.62 -10.92 -12.70
CA ASN A 528 -20.48 -10.92 -13.62
C ASN A 528 -20.89 -10.24 -14.92
N TYR A 529 -21.05 -8.94 -14.86
CA TYR A 529 -21.45 -8.14 -16.01
C TYR A 529 -20.40 -7.10 -16.30
N GLY A 530 -19.37 -7.50 -17.00
CA GLY A 530 -18.42 -6.50 -17.41
C GLY A 530 -17.19 -7.08 -18.13
N LYS A 531 -16.91 -6.46 -19.28
CA LYS A 531 -15.61 -6.52 -19.94
C LYS A 531 -15.03 -5.13 -19.92
N VAL A 532 -13.78 -5.00 -19.47
CA VAL A 532 -13.08 -3.72 -19.44
C VAL A 532 -11.78 -3.84 -20.21
N SER A 533 -11.54 -2.89 -21.12
CA SER A 533 -10.29 -2.73 -21.86
C SER A 533 -9.56 -1.50 -21.34
N ILE A 534 -8.34 -1.69 -20.88
CA ILE A 534 -7.51 -0.63 -20.28
C ILE A 534 -6.24 -0.50 -21.10
N ASN A 535 -6.02 0.66 -21.71
CA ASN A 535 -4.77 1.00 -22.39
C ASN A 535 -4.17 2.22 -21.71
N GLY A 536 -2.88 2.17 -21.41
CA GLY A 536 -2.28 3.29 -20.71
C GLY A 536 -0.77 3.40 -20.88
N LEU A 537 -0.27 4.51 -20.40
CA LEU A 537 1.14 4.86 -20.34
C LEU A 537 1.44 5.43 -18.96
N ASP A 538 2.45 4.88 -18.31
CA ASP A 538 3.02 5.39 -17.07
C ASP A 538 4.42 5.92 -17.35
N PHE A 539 4.66 7.17 -16.99
CA PHE A 539 5.99 7.80 -17.03
C PHE A 539 6.40 8.21 -15.61
N SER A 540 7.66 8.01 -15.28
CA SER A 540 8.27 8.58 -14.07
C SER A 540 9.69 9.03 -14.36
N GLY A 541 10.08 10.15 -13.77
CA GLY A 541 11.41 10.71 -13.91
C GLY A 541 11.92 11.26 -12.58
N GLU A 542 13.22 11.08 -12.33
CA GLU A 542 13.92 11.66 -11.20
C GLU A 542 15.27 12.24 -11.65
N VAL A 543 15.58 13.42 -11.17
CA VAL A 543 16.84 14.10 -11.43
C VAL A 543 17.38 14.66 -10.12
N ALA A 544 18.66 14.42 -9.83
CA ALA A 544 19.38 15.08 -8.76
C ALA A 544 20.38 16.05 -9.39
N VAL A 545 20.37 17.29 -8.92
CA VAL A 545 21.30 18.36 -9.36
C VAL A 545 22.05 18.84 -8.13
N LYS A 546 23.37 18.89 -8.22
CA LYS A 546 24.28 19.33 -7.15
C LYS A 546 25.04 20.56 -7.61
N PRO A 547 24.41 21.75 -7.59
CA PRO A 547 25.06 22.98 -8.09
C PRO A 547 26.26 23.41 -7.24
N HIS A 548 26.28 23.00 -5.96
CA HIS A 548 27.36 23.26 -5.03
C HIS A 548 27.53 22.08 -4.06
N SER A 549 28.71 21.91 -3.48
CA SER A 549 28.99 20.76 -2.55
C SER A 549 28.04 20.65 -1.38
N LYS A 550 27.43 21.74 -0.93
CA LYS A 550 26.50 21.82 0.21
C LYS A 550 25.03 21.98 -0.21
N VAL A 551 24.72 21.97 -1.50
CA VAL A 551 23.36 22.20 -2.02
C VAL A 551 22.98 21.05 -2.94
N MET A 552 21.84 20.41 -2.66
CA MET A 552 21.25 19.38 -3.50
C MET A 552 19.82 19.78 -3.89
N ILE A 553 19.53 19.69 -5.18
CA ILE A 553 18.18 19.86 -5.72
C ILE A 553 17.71 18.50 -6.25
N LEU A 554 16.58 18.03 -5.77
CA LEU A 554 15.99 16.78 -6.20
C LEU A 554 14.66 17.09 -6.89
N LEU A 555 14.52 16.66 -8.12
CA LEU A 555 13.31 16.82 -8.91
C LEU A 555 12.74 15.45 -9.21
N GLY A 556 11.42 15.30 -9.13
CA GLY A 556 10.73 14.09 -9.49
C GLY A 556 9.38 14.41 -10.10
N ALA A 557 8.98 13.63 -11.10
CA ALA A 557 7.67 13.74 -11.72
C ALA A 557 7.11 12.37 -12.09
N SER A 558 5.81 12.24 -12.03
CA SER A 558 5.08 11.11 -12.58
C SER A 558 3.94 11.60 -13.46
N TYR A 559 3.65 10.85 -14.51
CA TYR A 559 2.54 11.10 -15.43
C TYR A 559 1.90 9.77 -15.80
N THR A 560 0.59 9.72 -15.81
CA THR A 560 -0.19 8.57 -16.23
C THR A 560 -1.24 9.01 -17.24
N TYR A 561 -1.25 8.36 -18.39
CA TYR A 561 -2.39 8.35 -19.31
C TYR A 561 -3.08 6.99 -19.20
N ASN A 562 -4.40 6.98 -19.02
CA ASN A 562 -5.15 5.76 -18.78
C ASN A 562 -6.54 5.82 -19.42
N ARG A 563 -6.77 4.98 -20.41
CA ARG A 563 -8.04 4.82 -21.10
C ARG A 563 -8.66 3.47 -20.72
N ALA A 564 -9.51 3.50 -19.68
CA ALA A 564 -10.19 2.33 -19.13
C ALA A 564 -11.66 2.34 -19.57
N LEU A 565 -12.04 1.50 -20.54
CA LEU A 565 -13.33 1.53 -21.21
C LEU A 565 -14.17 0.30 -20.90
N ASN A 566 -15.47 0.53 -20.67
CA ASN A 566 -16.47 -0.52 -20.72
C ASN A 566 -16.65 -1.02 -22.16
N VAL A 567 -16.37 -2.31 -22.38
CA VAL A 567 -16.52 -2.98 -23.69
C VAL A 567 -17.43 -4.21 -23.56
N THR A 568 -18.39 -4.15 -22.66
CA THR A 568 -19.29 -5.26 -22.31
C THR A 568 -20.27 -5.56 -23.41
N ASP A 569 -21.12 -4.60 -23.75
CA ASP A 569 -22.19 -4.74 -24.74
C ASP A 569 -22.12 -3.59 -25.76
N PRO A 570 -21.85 -3.89 -27.05
CA PRO A 570 -21.80 -2.88 -28.10
C PRO A 570 -23.09 -2.09 -28.27
N ASN A 571 -24.25 -2.64 -27.86
CA ASN A 571 -25.55 -2.00 -27.97
C ASN A 571 -25.92 -1.15 -26.75
N SER A 572 -25.13 -1.19 -25.67
CA SER A 572 -25.37 -0.40 -24.50
C SER A 572 -24.98 1.06 -24.70
N SER A 573 -25.75 2.00 -24.12
CA SER A 573 -25.48 3.45 -24.15
C SER A 573 -24.15 3.83 -23.46
N ASP A 574 -23.61 2.98 -22.60
CA ASP A 574 -22.33 3.17 -21.91
C ASP A 574 -21.17 2.39 -22.56
N TYR A 575 -21.37 1.85 -23.76
CA TYR A 575 -20.31 1.19 -24.52
C TYR A 575 -19.18 2.16 -24.90
N LYS A 576 -17.93 1.76 -24.63
CA LYS A 576 -16.73 2.60 -24.79
C LYS A 576 -16.70 3.85 -23.90
N HIS A 577 -17.55 3.94 -22.87
CA HIS A 577 -17.43 4.95 -21.83
C HIS A 577 -16.29 4.59 -20.87
N GLN A 578 -15.67 5.63 -20.29
CA GLN A 578 -14.67 5.49 -19.25
C GLN A 578 -15.35 4.93 -17.99
N ILE A 579 -14.77 3.91 -17.35
CA ILE A 579 -15.31 3.36 -16.12
C ILE A 579 -15.20 4.35 -14.95
N PRO A 580 -16.06 4.25 -13.92
CA PRO A 580 -16.14 5.22 -12.83
C PRO A 580 -14.82 5.44 -12.08
N TYR A 581 -14.60 6.70 -11.69
CA TYR A 581 -13.46 7.14 -10.88
C TYR A 581 -12.07 6.81 -11.45
N THR A 582 -11.97 6.71 -12.78
CA THR A 582 -10.71 6.49 -13.48
C THR A 582 -10.38 7.71 -14.35
N PRO A 583 -9.52 8.63 -13.90
CA PRO A 583 -9.12 9.78 -14.70
C PRO A 583 -8.30 9.32 -15.92
N ARG A 584 -8.47 10.00 -17.07
CA ARG A 584 -7.64 9.73 -18.25
C ARG A 584 -6.20 10.17 -18.08
N ILE A 585 -6.00 11.24 -17.32
CA ILE A 585 -4.68 11.80 -17.05
C ILE A 585 -4.56 12.08 -15.55
N SER A 586 -3.40 11.73 -14.99
CA SER A 586 -3.05 12.04 -13.60
C SER A 586 -1.54 12.08 -13.43
N GLY A 587 -1.08 12.60 -12.32
CA GLY A 587 0.34 12.60 -12.05
C GLY A 587 0.71 13.31 -10.77
N SER A 588 2.00 13.39 -10.55
CA SER A 588 2.58 14.11 -9.42
C SER A 588 3.89 14.80 -9.80
N GLY A 589 4.25 15.82 -9.04
CA GLY A 589 5.52 16.49 -9.12
C GLY A 589 6.11 16.71 -7.73
N ARG A 590 7.42 16.69 -7.62
CA ARG A 590 8.11 17.07 -6.40
C ARG A 590 9.39 17.80 -6.71
N ALA A 591 9.75 18.76 -5.86
CA ALA A 591 11.01 19.46 -5.86
C ALA A 591 11.49 19.60 -4.43
N SER A 592 12.72 19.22 -4.15
CA SER A 592 13.35 19.34 -2.84
C SER A 592 14.65 20.11 -2.99
N LEU A 593 14.80 21.20 -2.24
CA LEU A 593 16.03 21.94 -2.07
C LEU A 593 16.62 21.62 -0.70
N GLN A 594 17.77 21.01 -0.69
CA GLN A 594 18.47 20.62 0.54
C GLN A 594 19.69 21.48 0.72
N THR A 595 19.79 22.10 1.89
CA THR A 595 20.89 22.97 2.28
C THR A 595 21.32 22.66 3.73
N PRO A 596 22.48 23.10 4.19
CA PRO A 596 22.87 22.95 5.59
C PRO A 596 21.97 23.68 6.59
N TRP A 597 21.15 24.62 6.13
CA TRP A 597 20.35 25.51 6.98
C TRP A 597 18.88 25.12 7.01
N VAL A 598 18.34 24.68 5.87
CA VAL A 598 16.92 24.35 5.72
C VAL A 598 16.73 23.44 4.52
N ASP A 599 15.84 22.47 4.65
CA ASP A 599 15.32 21.68 3.55
C ASP A 599 13.93 22.22 3.19
N ILE A 600 13.74 22.58 1.93
CA ILE A 600 12.44 23.06 1.41
C ILE A 600 11.92 22.01 0.44
N ASN A 601 10.71 21.52 0.67
CA ASN A 601 10.09 20.52 -0.17
C ASN A 601 8.76 21.03 -0.73
N TYR A 602 8.60 20.92 -2.02
CA TYR A 602 7.36 21.19 -2.72
C TYR A 602 6.83 19.87 -3.32
N SER A 603 5.56 19.63 -3.17
CA SER A 603 4.86 18.48 -3.76
C SER A 603 3.57 18.91 -4.43
N LEU A 604 3.27 18.26 -5.55
CA LEU A 604 2.08 18.46 -6.36
C LEU A 604 1.47 17.11 -6.68
N VAL A 605 0.17 16.96 -6.49
CA VAL A 605 -0.64 15.86 -7.00
C VAL A 605 -1.76 16.43 -7.85
N TRP A 606 -1.99 15.86 -9.02
CA TRP A 606 -3.03 16.30 -9.92
C TRP A 606 -3.77 15.15 -10.59
N SER A 607 -5.03 15.40 -10.91
CA SER A 607 -5.90 14.46 -11.60
C SER A 607 -6.79 15.23 -12.57
N GLY A 608 -6.92 14.72 -13.78
CA GLY A 608 -7.92 15.20 -14.73
C GLY A 608 -9.34 14.88 -14.30
N HIS A 609 -10.30 15.30 -15.08
CA HIS A 609 -11.71 14.97 -14.84
C HIS A 609 -11.96 13.46 -14.96
N ARG A 610 -12.99 12.99 -14.30
CA ARG A 610 -13.45 11.60 -14.28
C ARG A 610 -14.97 11.58 -14.12
N TYR A 611 -15.57 10.41 -14.21
CA TYR A 611 -17.02 10.25 -14.08
C TYR A 611 -17.35 9.42 -12.83
N ALA A 612 -18.44 9.76 -12.17
CA ALA A 612 -18.88 9.07 -10.95
C ALA A 612 -19.58 7.73 -11.26
N VAL A 613 -20.17 7.61 -12.44
CA VAL A 613 -20.89 6.41 -12.95
C VAL A 613 -20.45 6.07 -14.37
N ASN A 614 -20.92 4.95 -14.92
CA ASN A 614 -20.55 4.49 -16.26
C ASN A 614 -20.99 5.44 -17.38
N GLN A 615 -22.11 6.17 -17.22
CA GLN A 615 -22.55 7.15 -18.19
C GLN A 615 -21.66 8.40 -18.12
N ASN A 616 -20.93 8.68 -19.19
CA ASN A 616 -19.98 9.79 -19.26
C ASN A 616 -20.65 11.10 -19.71
N TYR A 617 -21.77 11.44 -19.10
CA TYR A 617 -22.45 12.70 -19.32
C TYR A 617 -21.87 13.82 -18.43
N ALA A 618 -22.14 15.08 -18.79
CA ALA A 618 -21.61 16.24 -18.08
C ALA A 618 -22.02 16.25 -16.60
N GLU A 619 -23.25 15.84 -16.30
CA GLU A 619 -23.83 15.78 -14.95
C GLU A 619 -23.11 14.77 -14.03
N ASN A 620 -22.49 13.76 -14.62
CA ASN A 620 -21.76 12.71 -13.92
C ASN A 620 -20.28 13.01 -13.75
N ARG A 621 -19.82 14.16 -14.29
CA ARG A 621 -18.43 14.57 -14.27
C ARG A 621 -18.02 15.02 -12.88
N VAL A 622 -16.82 14.57 -12.48
CA VAL A 622 -16.10 15.05 -11.31
C VAL A 622 -14.89 15.83 -11.82
N GLU A 623 -14.79 17.09 -11.45
CA GLU A 623 -13.76 17.99 -11.97
C GLU A 623 -12.35 17.56 -11.57
N GLY A 624 -11.39 17.92 -12.41
CA GLY A 624 -9.98 17.73 -12.15
C GLY A 624 -9.47 18.70 -11.08
N PHE A 625 -8.33 18.37 -10.50
CA PHE A 625 -7.70 19.20 -9.47
C PHE A 625 -6.18 19.19 -9.56
N PHE A 626 -5.60 20.24 -8.96
CA PHE A 626 -4.19 20.35 -8.62
C PHE A 626 -4.11 20.62 -7.12
N ASP A 627 -3.40 19.78 -6.37
CA ASP A 627 -3.15 19.93 -4.94
C ASP A 627 -1.65 20.18 -4.72
N HIS A 628 -1.34 21.38 -4.26
CA HIS A 628 0.02 21.85 -4.05
C HIS A 628 0.33 21.91 -2.57
N SER A 629 1.48 21.41 -2.17
CA SER A 629 1.92 21.45 -0.77
C SER A 629 3.38 21.86 -0.69
N ILE A 630 3.76 22.56 0.38
CA ILE A 630 5.13 22.97 0.65
C ILE A 630 5.49 22.68 2.10
N SER A 631 6.74 22.35 2.37
CA SER A 631 7.27 22.28 3.72
C SER A 631 8.67 22.89 3.83
N ALA A 632 9.01 23.27 5.04
CA ALA A 632 10.35 23.66 5.45
C ALA A 632 10.74 22.86 6.70
N SER A 633 11.91 22.26 6.67
CA SER A 633 12.41 21.46 7.81
C SER A 633 13.87 21.76 8.10
N HIS A 634 14.24 21.60 9.40
CA HIS A 634 15.62 21.68 9.84
C HIS A 634 15.88 20.70 10.97
N ASP A 635 17.04 20.06 10.92
CA ASP A 635 17.53 19.11 11.91
C ASP A 635 18.69 19.72 12.72
N PHE A 636 18.44 19.99 14.01
CA PHE A 636 19.45 20.49 14.96
C PHE A 636 20.19 19.31 15.61
N ILE A 637 21.50 19.27 15.47
CA ILE A 637 22.33 18.25 16.12
C ILE A 637 22.71 18.76 17.50
N ILE A 638 22.24 18.06 18.54
CA ILE A 638 22.49 18.38 19.96
C ILE A 638 23.27 17.20 20.55
N LYS A 639 24.60 17.35 20.66
CA LYS A 639 25.54 16.28 21.06
C LYS A 639 25.37 15.04 20.16
N ARG A 640 24.78 13.96 20.66
CA ARG A 640 24.54 12.70 19.92
C ARG A 640 23.07 12.55 19.45
N HIS A 641 22.23 13.52 19.81
CA HIS A 641 20.80 13.50 19.52
C HIS A 641 20.48 14.47 18.39
N LEU A 642 19.32 14.28 17.79
CA LEU A 642 18.82 15.13 16.72
C LEU A 642 17.42 15.63 17.08
N LEU A 643 17.26 16.96 17.16
CA LEU A 643 15.97 17.62 17.27
C LEU A 643 15.57 18.14 15.88
N GLY A 644 14.48 17.63 15.32
CA GLY A 644 13.97 18.08 14.02
C GLY A 644 12.68 18.86 14.17
N ILE A 645 12.52 19.87 13.32
CA ILE A 645 11.31 20.68 13.19
C ILE A 645 10.90 20.65 11.72
N ASN A 646 9.62 20.39 11.44
CA ASN A 646 9.03 20.45 10.11
C ASN A 646 7.73 21.25 10.14
N LEU A 647 7.61 22.23 9.24
CA LEU A 647 6.41 23.05 9.04
C LEU A 647 5.87 22.82 7.63
N GLU A 648 4.58 22.55 7.52
CA GLU A 648 3.94 22.17 6.25
C GLU A 648 2.72 23.05 6.00
N CYS A 649 2.55 23.48 4.74
CA CYS A 649 1.34 24.08 4.22
C CYS A 649 0.78 23.19 3.11
N LEU A 650 -0.39 22.64 3.32
CA LEU A 650 -1.07 21.71 2.42
C LEU A 650 -2.17 22.46 1.66
N ASN A 651 -2.44 22.06 0.41
CA ASN A 651 -3.39 22.72 -0.49
C ASN A 651 -3.19 24.24 -0.50
N ILE A 652 -1.99 24.69 -0.85
CA ILE A 652 -1.56 26.12 -0.79
C ILE A 652 -2.53 27.03 -1.54
N THR A 653 -3.05 26.57 -2.68
CA THR A 653 -3.97 27.31 -3.53
C THR A 653 -5.38 27.38 -2.96
N ASN A 654 -5.65 26.70 -1.84
CA ASN A 654 -6.98 26.61 -1.22
C ASN A 654 -8.07 26.15 -2.21
N LYS A 655 -7.71 25.20 -3.09
CA LYS A 655 -8.62 24.68 -4.11
C LYS A 655 -9.71 23.84 -3.44
N ASN A 656 -10.96 24.16 -3.72
CA ASN A 656 -12.09 23.29 -3.39
C ASN A 656 -12.17 22.18 -4.45
N TYR A 657 -12.07 20.93 -4.06
CA TYR A 657 -12.14 19.78 -4.96
C TYR A 657 -12.66 18.54 -4.22
N ALA A 658 -13.10 17.54 -4.98
CA ALA A 658 -13.50 16.24 -4.46
C ALA A 658 -12.82 15.12 -5.24
N VAL A 659 -12.34 14.08 -4.58
CA VAL A 659 -11.85 12.85 -5.23
C VAL A 659 -13.01 11.94 -5.57
N VAL A 660 -13.93 11.78 -4.65
CA VAL A 660 -15.23 11.09 -4.83
C VAL A 660 -16.32 12.15 -4.85
N ARG A 661 -17.27 12.04 -5.78
CA ARG A 661 -18.37 13.00 -5.95
C ARG A 661 -19.10 13.20 -4.63
N TYR A 662 -19.37 14.45 -4.27
CA TYR A 662 -20.00 14.85 -3.01
C TYR A 662 -19.19 14.60 -1.73
N PHE A 663 -17.89 14.29 -1.86
CA PHE A 663 -16.97 14.18 -0.73
C PHE A 663 -15.85 15.22 -0.88
N PRO A 664 -16.10 16.48 -0.45
CA PRO A 664 -15.12 17.55 -0.58
C PRO A 664 -13.86 17.23 0.23
N MET A 665 -12.71 17.60 -0.34
CA MET A 665 -11.42 17.52 0.33
C MET A 665 -11.16 18.77 1.17
N PRO A 666 -10.32 18.68 2.22
CA PRO A 666 -9.93 19.85 3.01
C PRO A 666 -9.27 20.93 2.16
N GLY A 667 -9.60 22.20 2.43
CA GLY A 667 -8.92 23.36 1.89
C GLY A 667 -7.50 23.51 2.45
N ARG A 668 -6.93 24.73 2.34
CA ARG A 668 -5.59 25.03 2.88
C ARG A 668 -5.49 24.69 4.36
N SER A 669 -4.43 23.99 4.71
CA SER A 669 -4.20 23.55 6.08
C SER A 669 -2.72 23.56 6.44
N TRP A 670 -2.43 23.66 7.73
CA TRP A 670 -1.09 23.75 8.28
C TRP A 670 -0.83 22.56 9.20
N ARG A 671 0.40 22.10 9.20
CA ARG A 671 0.88 21.08 10.12
C ARG A 671 2.30 21.41 10.58
N ALA A 672 2.56 21.21 11.87
CA ALA A 672 3.88 21.33 12.47
C ALA A 672 4.24 19.99 13.10
N THR A 673 5.48 19.57 12.94
CA THR A 673 6.05 18.36 13.53
C THR A 673 7.33 18.72 14.27
N VAL A 674 7.44 18.28 15.51
CA VAL A 674 8.68 18.31 16.28
C VAL A 674 9.04 16.88 16.63
N TYR A 675 10.29 16.49 16.40
CA TYR A 675 10.75 15.15 16.74
C TYR A 675 12.15 15.14 17.33
N TRP A 676 12.37 14.17 18.22
CA TRP A 676 13.63 13.90 18.87
C TRP A 676 14.10 12.50 18.52
N LYS A 677 15.35 12.38 18.01
CA LYS A 677 16.02 11.10 17.79
C LYS A 677 17.21 10.97 18.76
N PHE A 678 17.35 9.78 19.34
CA PHE A 678 18.39 9.46 20.33
C PHE A 678 18.97 8.06 20.11
#